data_062e05caf32befbd7c72cf6c874d442d
#
_entry.id   062e05caf32befbd7c72cf6c874d442d
#
_cell.length_a   1.000
_cell.length_b   1.000
_cell.length_c   1.000
_cell.angle_alpha   90.00
_cell.angle_beta   90.00
_cell.angle_gamma   90.00
#
_symmetry.space_group_name_H-M   'P 1'
#
loop_
_entity.id
_entity.type
_entity.pdbx_description
1 polymer ?
#
loop_
_entity_poly.entity_id
_entity_poly.type
_entity_poly.pdbx_seq_one_letter_code
_entity_poly.pdbx_strand_id
1 'polypeptide(L)'
;MPSIVSTNFKSLSYAVSLVFLLAEASVLQASPRQSEGIRQTYLPSDFSQFAPRSALDLVRQIPGFSVNEGGEDRGFGQADTNVLINGRRVSGKSNGPTQALERLSVESVIRIEILDGASLDIGGMSGQVVNVITDADKKISGLYRYAPRVRPSGPNTEKRLREFSVAITGGSNNSEWTLSAANEQRAFAESGLEIVRDSSGEMTDNRFESSRRLFDRPNLSGSYSKETTSGSVFNLVGEVNGYYSEVTEESERLAGAPDANTRALKQSEDEYNFEIGTDYEFAVGAGRLKLMGLHRFESSPTVDRTTSSFASGVVTGSVFSRQADEAESILRAEFAFTALGSQWRWSLEGTENYLDIESQLDELNAQGKLSPVDLTGANSRVEETRAESTLNVSKRLGERLTLQATLGAEYSEIRQTGSSDVTRDFVRPKGFVALNYKPSDTLFLSAKLERLVDQLSFFDFIASVDVNLGRENVSNVDLVPPQGWNLEFEAQQSLGARGNFALSLFYEDAEDIVDGIPIEGGGQAPGNINSANLYGGFFDLTLLSDDLLWKGGRADFSLGYTNSNVIDPILGKNRKISGEFYKSYNLGLRQDFEGTSWALGASIDYDETTRDVRIDEVSFYNKSPGIVNFYVENKDVKGLTIRANVWNLIESKNRYRRTIYADRLTDHVLFSETRSRRYGYSYTLTIEGGF
;
A
#
# COMPACT_ATOMS: atom_id res chain seq x y z
N MET A 1 38.94 14.35 0.80
CA MET A 1 38.48 15.32 -0.22
C MET A 1 37.78 14.48 -1.27
N PRO A 2 36.44 14.47 -1.32
CA PRO A 2 35.72 13.74 -2.34
C PRO A 2 35.67 14.56 -3.63
N SER A 3 35.95 13.90 -4.72
CA SER A 3 35.84 14.42 -6.09
C SER A 3 34.39 14.54 -6.45
N ILE A 4 33.98 15.73 -6.84
CA ILE A 4 32.68 16.05 -7.41
C ILE A 4 32.52 15.32 -8.75
N VAL A 5 31.71 14.31 -8.81
CA VAL A 5 31.29 13.68 -10.08
C VAL A 5 30.24 14.58 -10.70
N SER A 6 30.55 15.17 -11.82
CA SER A 6 29.61 15.94 -12.63
C SER A 6 28.61 14.98 -13.28
N THR A 7 27.41 14.86 -12.70
CA THR A 7 26.30 14.14 -13.30
C THR A 7 25.84 14.86 -14.57
N ASN A 8 25.73 14.11 -15.66
CA ASN A 8 25.32 14.59 -16.96
C ASN A 8 23.84 15.00 -17.00
N PHE A 9 23.56 16.25 -16.77
CA PHE A 9 22.23 16.88 -16.95
C PHE A 9 21.78 16.97 -18.44
N LYS A 10 22.42 16.27 -19.35
CA LYS A 10 22.15 16.43 -20.80
C LYS A 10 20.88 15.75 -21.30
N SER A 11 20.39 14.70 -20.66
CA SER A 11 19.18 14.01 -21.10
C SER A 11 17.87 14.70 -20.72
N LEU A 12 17.83 15.39 -19.58
CA LEU A 12 16.62 16.15 -19.16
C LEU A 12 16.42 17.44 -19.98
N SER A 13 17.48 18.02 -20.52
CA SER A 13 17.41 19.27 -21.31
C SER A 13 16.65 19.13 -22.65
N TYR A 14 16.59 17.93 -23.22
CA TYR A 14 15.89 17.69 -24.49
C TYR A 14 14.38 17.52 -24.32
N ALA A 15 13.92 17.00 -23.18
CA ALA A 15 12.49 16.85 -22.90
C ALA A 15 11.80 18.20 -22.64
N VAL A 16 12.48 19.12 -21.97
CA VAL A 16 11.95 20.47 -21.67
C VAL A 16 11.91 21.36 -22.91
N SER A 17 12.82 21.17 -23.87
CA SER A 17 12.89 22.00 -25.08
C SER A 17 11.76 21.71 -26.09
N LEU A 18 11.12 20.54 -26.04
CA LEU A 18 10.02 20.19 -26.96
C LEU A 18 8.68 20.83 -26.58
N VAL A 19 8.48 21.20 -25.31
CA VAL A 19 7.26 21.80 -24.80
C VAL A 19 7.08 23.27 -25.24
N PHE A 20 8.17 23.97 -25.58
CA PHE A 20 8.13 25.42 -25.98
C PHE A 20 7.80 25.71 -27.45
N LEU A 21 7.73 24.68 -28.31
CA LEU A 21 7.54 24.87 -29.75
C LEU A 21 6.07 24.91 -30.23
N LEU A 22 5.08 24.72 -29.32
CA LEU A 22 3.64 24.72 -29.66
C LEU A 22 2.85 25.96 -29.22
N ALA A 23 3.49 27.06 -28.86
CA ALA A 23 2.86 28.20 -28.20
C ALA A 23 2.42 29.35 -29.12
N GLU A 24 2.20 29.14 -30.42
CA GLU A 24 1.57 30.18 -31.29
C GLU A 24 0.22 29.70 -31.85
N ALA A 25 -0.85 29.74 -31.04
CA ALA A 25 -2.24 29.71 -31.54
C ALA A 25 -3.18 30.45 -30.58
N SER A 26 -3.73 31.54 -31.10
CA SER A 26 -4.93 32.31 -30.73
C SER A 26 -5.61 32.10 -29.38
N VAL A 27 -5.69 33.18 -28.60
CA VAL A 27 -6.44 33.34 -27.35
C VAL A 27 -7.93 33.09 -27.57
N LEU A 28 -8.46 31.96 -27.09
CA LEU A 28 -9.87 31.74 -26.82
C LEU A 28 -10.06 31.68 -25.29
N GLN A 29 -11.04 32.47 -24.80
CA GLN A 29 -11.35 32.58 -23.37
C GLN A 29 -11.74 31.21 -22.79
N ALA A 30 -11.07 30.79 -21.71
CA ALA A 30 -11.44 29.63 -20.95
C ALA A 30 -12.79 29.82 -20.25
N SER A 31 -13.75 28.98 -20.54
CA SER A 31 -15.03 28.95 -19.84
C SER A 31 -14.86 28.38 -18.43
N PRO A 32 -15.64 28.84 -17.42
CA PRO A 32 -15.56 28.31 -16.06
C PRO A 32 -15.97 26.82 -16.02
N ARG A 33 -15.31 26.03 -15.16
CA ARG A 33 -15.65 24.62 -14.91
C ARG A 33 -17.14 24.49 -14.60
N GLN A 34 -17.92 23.92 -15.50
CA GLN A 34 -19.26 23.45 -15.19
C GLN A 34 -19.18 22.10 -14.47
N SER A 35 -19.89 21.97 -13.37
CA SER A 35 -20.05 20.74 -12.58
C SER A 35 -20.94 19.71 -13.31
N GLU A 36 -20.49 19.23 -14.47
CA GLU A 36 -21.14 18.15 -15.19
C GLU A 36 -20.61 16.81 -14.64
N GLY A 37 -21.52 15.97 -14.12
CA GLY A 37 -21.19 14.62 -13.65
C GLY A 37 -21.43 14.34 -12.17
N ILE A 38 -22.01 15.31 -11.42
CA ILE A 38 -22.38 15.05 -10.01
C ILE A 38 -23.49 14.00 -10.00
N ARG A 39 -23.23 12.84 -9.33
CA ARG A 39 -24.20 11.77 -9.14
C ARG A 39 -25.04 11.98 -7.88
N GLN A 40 -24.38 12.42 -6.80
CA GLN A 40 -24.99 12.62 -5.50
C GLN A 40 -24.18 13.64 -4.69
N THR A 41 -24.87 14.42 -3.88
CA THR A 41 -24.25 15.38 -2.98
C THR A 41 -24.67 15.04 -1.56
N TYR A 42 -23.70 15.04 -0.66
CA TYR A 42 -23.90 14.86 0.78
C TYR A 42 -23.43 16.11 1.52
N LEU A 43 -24.20 16.49 2.54
CA LEU A 43 -23.80 17.50 3.50
C LEU A 43 -23.26 16.83 4.77
N PRO A 44 -22.34 17.48 5.51
CA PRO A 44 -21.89 16.95 6.80
C PRO A 44 -23.03 16.65 7.77
N SER A 45 -24.16 17.40 7.69
CA SER A 45 -25.37 17.17 8.48
C SER A 45 -26.02 15.82 8.23
N ASP A 46 -25.89 15.24 7.04
CA ASP A 46 -26.50 13.94 6.67
C ASP A 46 -25.87 12.80 7.47
N PHE A 47 -24.65 13.02 7.97
CA PHE A 47 -23.86 12.06 8.74
C PHE A 47 -23.78 12.41 10.24
N SER A 48 -24.53 13.40 10.72
CA SER A 48 -24.46 13.89 12.10
C SER A 48 -24.69 12.80 13.15
N GLN A 49 -25.49 11.79 12.84
CA GLN A 49 -25.73 10.64 13.72
C GLN A 49 -24.45 9.84 14.04
N PHE A 50 -23.45 9.86 13.15
CA PHE A 50 -22.18 9.16 13.35
C PHE A 50 -21.14 10.03 14.07
N ALA A 51 -21.44 11.32 14.32
CA ALA A 51 -20.56 12.32 14.91
C ALA A 51 -19.16 12.37 14.25
N PRO A 52 -19.07 12.53 12.92
CA PRO A 52 -17.79 12.57 12.21
C PRO A 52 -16.92 13.72 12.69
N ARG A 53 -15.61 13.54 12.73
CA ARG A 53 -14.64 14.56 13.14
C ARG A 53 -13.79 15.01 11.95
N SER A 54 -13.49 14.11 11.04
CA SER A 54 -12.70 14.37 9.84
C SER A 54 -13.50 14.19 8.54
N ALA A 55 -12.95 14.67 7.44
CA ALA A 55 -13.49 14.39 6.12
C ALA A 55 -13.47 12.89 5.81
N LEU A 56 -12.48 12.16 6.32
CA LEU A 56 -12.42 10.71 6.16
C LEU A 56 -13.60 10.01 6.86
N ASP A 57 -13.97 10.48 8.05
CA ASP A 57 -15.14 9.93 8.75
C ASP A 57 -16.42 10.12 7.94
N LEU A 58 -16.57 11.26 7.26
CA LEU A 58 -17.69 11.51 6.36
C LEU A 58 -17.67 10.55 5.15
N VAL A 59 -16.52 10.46 4.49
CA VAL A 59 -16.35 9.64 3.28
C VAL A 59 -16.60 8.16 3.58
N ARG A 60 -16.15 7.65 4.72
CA ARG A 60 -16.39 6.27 5.17
C ARG A 60 -17.87 5.96 5.44
N GLN A 61 -18.71 6.97 5.64
CA GLN A 61 -20.16 6.77 5.80
C GLN A 61 -20.90 6.70 4.47
N ILE A 62 -20.27 7.08 3.35
CA ILE A 62 -20.90 7.02 2.04
C ILE A 62 -21.09 5.56 1.65
N PRO A 63 -22.35 5.13 1.45
CA PRO A 63 -22.60 3.74 1.10
C PRO A 63 -21.91 3.34 -0.20
N GLY A 64 -21.09 2.28 -0.18
CA GLY A 64 -20.39 1.69 -1.31
C GLY A 64 -19.27 2.48 -1.92
N PHE A 65 -18.81 3.45 -1.22
CA PHE A 65 -17.57 4.12 -1.55
C PHE A 65 -16.45 3.62 -0.64
N SER A 66 -15.37 3.17 -1.23
CA SER A 66 -14.10 2.91 -0.56
C SER A 66 -13.02 3.82 -1.14
N VAL A 67 -12.16 4.35 -0.28
CA VAL A 67 -11.00 5.14 -0.71
C VAL A 67 -9.99 4.22 -1.35
N ASN A 68 -9.58 4.54 -2.58
CA ASN A 68 -8.45 3.90 -3.24
C ASN A 68 -7.20 4.76 -3.06
N GLU A 69 -6.17 4.20 -2.44
CA GLU A 69 -4.89 4.89 -2.17
C GLU A 69 -4.01 5.03 -3.41
N GLY A 70 -4.30 4.28 -4.48
CA GLY A 70 -3.43 4.14 -5.63
C GLY A 70 -2.30 3.12 -5.41
N GLY A 71 -1.50 2.87 -6.43
CA GLY A 71 -0.34 1.98 -6.38
C GLY A 71 0.88 2.66 -5.74
N GLU A 72 1.78 1.84 -5.18
CA GLU A 72 3.09 2.28 -4.65
C GLU A 72 4.20 2.28 -5.71
N ASP A 73 3.86 2.15 -6.98
CA ASP A 73 4.79 2.12 -8.10
C ASP A 73 5.68 3.37 -8.16
N ARG A 74 6.92 3.21 -8.64
CA ARG A 74 7.82 4.35 -8.89
C ARG A 74 7.26 5.24 -10.00
N GLY A 75 7.45 6.55 -9.89
CA GLY A 75 6.78 7.54 -10.73
C GLY A 75 5.40 7.95 -10.17
N PHE A 76 4.71 8.89 -10.81
CA PHE A 76 3.32 9.23 -10.43
C PHE A 76 2.30 8.19 -10.88
N GLY A 77 2.72 7.22 -11.70
CA GLY A 77 1.88 6.15 -12.21
C GLY A 77 0.68 6.66 -13.03
N GLN A 78 -0.20 5.75 -13.39
CA GLN A 78 -1.58 6.09 -13.73
C GLN A 78 -2.33 6.13 -12.39
N ALA A 79 -2.37 7.29 -11.75
CA ALA A 79 -2.88 7.41 -10.40
C ALA A 79 -4.35 6.94 -10.33
N ASP A 80 -4.55 5.76 -9.76
CA ASP A 80 -5.87 5.12 -9.59
C ASP A 80 -6.64 5.63 -8.37
N THR A 81 -6.16 6.73 -7.74
CA THR A 81 -6.87 7.32 -6.60
C THR A 81 -8.24 7.84 -7.01
N ASN A 82 -9.24 7.63 -6.15
CA ASN A 82 -10.63 8.01 -6.41
C ASN A 82 -11.13 9.15 -5.50
N VAL A 83 -10.20 9.96 -4.98
CA VAL A 83 -10.51 11.09 -4.09
C VAL A 83 -9.98 12.39 -4.68
N LEU A 84 -10.82 13.41 -4.63
CA LEU A 84 -10.49 14.80 -4.94
C LEU A 84 -10.77 15.68 -3.72
N ILE A 85 -9.96 16.72 -3.57
CA ILE A 85 -10.22 17.83 -2.64
C ILE A 85 -10.29 19.11 -3.47
N ASN A 86 -11.43 19.82 -3.39
CA ASN A 86 -11.70 21.01 -4.20
C ASN A 86 -11.52 20.77 -5.72
N GLY A 87 -11.91 19.57 -6.20
CA GLY A 87 -11.81 19.18 -7.62
C GLY A 87 -10.40 18.83 -8.08
N ARG A 88 -9.47 18.56 -7.16
CA ARG A 88 -8.06 18.28 -7.46
C ARG A 88 -7.62 16.99 -6.78
N ARG A 89 -6.72 16.25 -7.45
CA ARG A 89 -6.03 15.13 -6.80
C ARG A 89 -5.15 15.61 -5.67
N VAL A 90 -5.05 14.78 -4.63
CA VAL A 90 -4.05 14.96 -3.58
C VAL A 90 -2.65 14.82 -4.20
N SER A 91 -1.78 15.77 -3.91
CA SER A 91 -0.38 15.77 -4.39
C SER A 91 0.51 15.07 -3.38
N GLY A 92 1.54 14.36 -3.89
CA GLY A 92 2.50 13.59 -3.07
C GLY A 92 2.17 12.10 -3.02
N LYS A 93 3.18 11.27 -2.82
CA LYS A 93 3.05 9.81 -2.67
C LYS A 93 2.82 9.40 -1.23
N SER A 94 3.59 9.98 -0.31
CA SER A 94 3.47 9.71 1.14
C SER A 94 2.23 10.36 1.77
N ASN A 95 1.62 11.33 1.08
CA ASN A 95 0.38 11.99 1.50
C ASN A 95 -0.81 11.44 0.70
N GLY A 96 -1.14 10.18 0.92
CA GLY A 96 -2.25 9.51 0.24
C GLY A 96 -3.63 10.10 0.56
N PRO A 97 -4.67 9.72 -0.22
CA PRO A 97 -6.04 10.21 -0.05
C PRO A 97 -6.60 10.06 1.37
N THR A 98 -6.40 8.90 2.00
CA THR A 98 -6.86 8.65 3.38
C THR A 98 -6.22 9.63 4.35
N GLN A 99 -4.91 9.80 4.30
CA GLN A 99 -4.19 10.71 5.20
C GLN A 99 -4.60 12.18 4.99
N ALA A 100 -4.78 12.59 3.75
CA ALA A 100 -5.25 13.93 3.43
C ALA A 100 -6.66 14.18 4.01
N LEU A 101 -7.58 13.23 3.86
CA LEU A 101 -8.93 13.31 4.40
C LEU A 101 -8.96 13.25 5.95
N GLU A 102 -8.08 12.48 6.60
CA GLU A 102 -7.95 12.43 8.07
C GLU A 102 -7.55 13.76 8.68
N ARG A 103 -6.79 14.58 7.96
CA ARG A 103 -6.29 15.89 8.42
C ARG A 103 -7.30 17.01 8.23
N LEU A 104 -8.33 16.82 7.42
CA LEU A 104 -9.37 17.81 7.19
C LEU A 104 -10.49 17.69 8.22
N SER A 105 -10.70 18.78 9.01
CA SER A 105 -11.81 18.85 9.97
C SER A 105 -13.16 18.80 9.24
N VAL A 106 -14.13 18.06 9.78
CA VAL A 106 -15.51 18.07 9.30
C VAL A 106 -16.08 19.48 9.20
N GLU A 107 -15.65 20.36 10.10
CA GLU A 107 -16.08 21.75 10.10
C GLU A 107 -15.61 22.55 8.90
N SER A 108 -14.50 22.17 8.24
CA SER A 108 -14.03 22.80 7.00
C SER A 108 -14.77 22.28 5.77
N VAL A 109 -15.49 21.16 5.86
CA VAL A 109 -16.20 20.55 4.74
C VAL A 109 -17.54 21.25 4.52
N ILE A 110 -17.74 21.79 3.30
CA ILE A 110 -19.01 22.35 2.88
C ILE A 110 -19.96 21.24 2.43
N ARG A 111 -19.46 20.33 1.56
CA ARG A 111 -20.19 19.20 1.00
C ARG A 111 -19.25 18.17 0.41
N ILE A 112 -19.78 16.99 0.18
CA ILE A 112 -19.12 15.91 -0.54
C ILE A 112 -19.92 15.60 -1.79
N GLU A 113 -19.25 15.51 -2.93
CA GLU A 113 -19.84 15.21 -4.23
C GLU A 113 -19.35 13.84 -4.68
N ILE A 114 -20.28 12.96 -5.07
CA ILE A 114 -19.95 11.74 -5.79
C ILE A 114 -19.97 12.04 -7.27
N LEU A 115 -18.84 11.86 -7.91
CA LEU A 115 -18.61 12.15 -9.31
C LEU A 115 -18.42 10.86 -10.11
N ASP A 116 -18.61 10.98 -11.40
CA ASP A 116 -18.22 9.95 -12.36
C ASP A 116 -16.78 10.22 -12.83
N GLY A 117 -15.83 9.39 -12.41
CA GLY A 117 -14.43 9.53 -12.79
C GLY A 117 -14.22 9.64 -14.30
N ALA A 118 -14.98 8.87 -15.08
CA ALA A 118 -14.93 8.90 -16.54
C ALA A 118 -15.40 10.23 -17.15
N SER A 119 -16.18 11.03 -16.41
CA SER A 119 -16.67 12.34 -16.87
C SER A 119 -15.78 13.51 -16.46
N LEU A 120 -14.72 13.24 -15.68
CA LEU A 120 -13.81 14.26 -15.18
C LEU A 120 -12.68 14.57 -16.17
N ASP A 121 -12.27 15.84 -16.19
CA ASP A 121 -11.06 16.28 -16.91
C ASP A 121 -9.76 15.82 -16.21
N ILE A 122 -9.80 14.67 -15.55
CA ILE A 122 -8.69 14.12 -14.75
C ILE A 122 -8.39 12.73 -15.29
N GLY A 123 -7.27 12.56 -15.99
CA GLY A 123 -6.88 11.27 -16.60
C GLY A 123 -6.70 10.17 -15.57
N GLY A 124 -7.00 8.92 -15.94
CA GLY A 124 -6.85 7.74 -15.08
C GLY A 124 -7.91 7.57 -14.00
N MET A 125 -8.89 8.47 -13.86
CA MET A 125 -10.02 8.27 -12.95
C MET A 125 -11.14 7.53 -13.65
N SER A 126 -11.58 6.43 -13.07
CA SER A 126 -12.72 5.62 -13.48
C SER A 126 -13.63 5.36 -12.27
N GLY A 127 -14.83 4.81 -12.51
CA GLY A 127 -15.74 4.49 -11.43
C GLY A 127 -16.25 5.68 -10.64
N GLN A 128 -16.51 5.47 -9.34
CA GLN A 128 -16.94 6.53 -8.43
C GLN A 128 -15.73 7.31 -7.89
N VAL A 129 -15.84 8.63 -7.92
CA VAL A 129 -14.86 9.56 -7.37
C VAL A 129 -15.55 10.44 -6.33
N VAL A 130 -14.97 10.51 -5.14
CA VAL A 130 -15.39 11.46 -4.11
C VAL A 130 -14.64 12.77 -4.30
N ASN A 131 -15.37 13.90 -4.30
CA ASN A 131 -14.82 15.24 -4.26
C ASN A 131 -15.26 15.93 -2.97
N VAL A 132 -14.33 16.19 -2.08
CA VAL A 132 -14.57 16.92 -0.83
C VAL A 132 -14.37 18.40 -1.10
N ILE A 133 -15.44 19.19 -0.92
CA ILE A 133 -15.40 20.66 -1.08
C ILE A 133 -15.23 21.28 0.29
N THR A 134 -14.15 22.06 0.45
CA THR A 134 -13.79 22.77 1.69
C THR A 134 -13.99 24.26 1.56
N ASP A 135 -14.13 24.95 2.71
CA ASP A 135 -14.19 26.41 2.79
C ASP A 135 -12.77 26.97 2.98
N ALA A 136 -12.20 27.54 1.93
CA ALA A 136 -10.85 28.10 1.94
C ALA A 136 -10.72 29.40 2.78
N ASP A 137 -11.81 30.07 3.10
CA ASP A 137 -11.81 31.32 3.89
C ASP A 137 -12.14 31.08 5.38
N LYS A 138 -12.21 29.80 5.79
CA LYS A 138 -12.57 29.45 7.15
C LYS A 138 -11.43 29.78 8.12
N LYS A 139 -11.84 30.17 9.33
CA LYS A 139 -10.93 30.33 10.48
C LYS A 139 -10.19 29.00 10.75
N ILE A 140 -9.05 29.13 11.41
CA ILE A 140 -8.25 27.97 11.84
C ILE A 140 -9.15 26.95 12.54
N SER A 141 -9.05 25.71 12.11
CA SER A 141 -9.69 24.54 12.71
C SER A 141 -8.65 23.47 13.00
N GLY A 142 -8.90 22.61 13.94
CA GLY A 142 -7.96 21.57 14.30
C GLY A 142 -8.66 20.27 14.70
N LEU A 143 -7.92 19.18 14.51
CA LEU A 143 -8.30 17.85 14.94
C LEU A 143 -7.22 17.28 15.85
N TYR A 144 -7.60 16.53 16.85
CA TYR A 144 -6.67 15.76 17.65
C TYR A 144 -7.26 14.41 18.01
N ARG A 145 -6.37 13.41 18.05
CA ARG A 145 -6.67 12.04 18.43
C ARG A 145 -5.58 11.54 19.36
N TYR A 146 -5.97 10.87 20.42
CA TYR A 146 -5.07 10.16 21.33
C TYR A 146 -5.60 8.73 21.54
N ALA A 147 -4.75 7.73 21.32
CA ALA A 147 -5.18 6.33 21.29
C ALA A 147 -4.23 5.38 22.06
N PRO A 148 -4.08 5.56 23.38
CA PRO A 148 -3.25 4.67 24.19
C PRO A 148 -3.72 3.23 24.08
N ARG A 149 -2.76 2.31 23.97
CA ARG A 149 -2.99 0.89 23.82
C ARG A 149 -2.29 0.10 24.92
N VAL A 150 -2.96 -0.93 25.41
CA VAL A 150 -2.42 -1.88 26.35
C VAL A 150 -2.64 -3.28 25.83
N ARG A 151 -1.57 -4.06 25.78
CA ARG A 151 -1.60 -5.48 25.43
C ARG A 151 -1.14 -6.29 26.65
N PRO A 152 -2.04 -6.97 27.35
CA PRO A 152 -1.67 -7.96 28.36
C PRO A 152 -1.11 -9.18 27.63
N SER A 153 0.19 -9.44 27.69
CA SER A 153 0.81 -10.61 27.09
C SER A 153 1.71 -11.32 28.10
N GLY A 154 1.28 -12.48 28.58
CA GLY A 154 2.04 -13.29 29.51
C GLY A 154 2.52 -12.48 30.74
N PRO A 155 3.78 -12.66 31.18
CA PRO A 155 4.32 -11.96 32.34
C PRO A 155 4.56 -10.45 32.09
N ASN A 156 4.55 -9.99 30.83
CA ASN A 156 4.87 -8.62 30.43
C ASN A 156 3.69 -7.95 29.76
N THR A 157 3.18 -6.88 30.34
CA THR A 157 2.15 -6.04 29.74
C THR A 157 2.80 -4.94 28.91
N GLU A 158 2.57 -4.98 27.59
CA GLU A 158 3.03 -3.91 26.69
C GLU A 158 2.10 -2.71 26.74
N LYS A 159 2.69 -1.54 26.97
CA LYS A 159 1.98 -0.25 27.01
C LYS A 159 2.48 0.65 25.88
N ARG A 160 1.60 0.98 24.96
CA ARG A 160 1.86 1.92 23.87
C ARG A 160 1.04 3.18 24.10
N LEU A 161 1.65 4.17 24.75
CA LEU A 161 0.96 5.35 25.27
C LEU A 161 1.24 6.63 24.47
N ARG A 162 2.01 6.54 23.37
CA ARG A 162 2.38 7.68 22.53
C ARG A 162 1.74 7.66 21.15
N GLU A 163 0.62 6.92 20.99
CA GLU A 163 -0.17 6.96 19.76
C GLU A 163 -1.05 8.21 19.78
N PHE A 164 -0.80 9.14 18.86
CA PHE A 164 -1.55 10.40 18.74
C PHE A 164 -1.50 10.95 17.32
N SER A 165 -2.44 11.80 16.97
CA SER A 165 -2.36 12.71 15.83
C SER A 165 -2.96 14.06 16.17
N VAL A 166 -2.39 15.12 15.59
CA VAL A 166 -2.90 16.50 15.66
C VAL A 166 -2.77 17.08 14.26
N ALA A 167 -3.82 17.69 13.75
CA ALA A 167 -3.81 18.43 12.50
C ALA A 167 -4.44 19.81 12.72
N ILE A 168 -3.86 20.83 12.10
CA ILE A 168 -4.35 22.21 12.12
C ILE A 168 -4.44 22.67 10.68
N THR A 169 -5.62 23.11 10.27
CA THR A 169 -5.90 23.63 8.93
C THR A 169 -6.36 25.08 9.05
N GLY A 170 -5.89 25.91 8.15
CA GLY A 170 -6.32 27.32 8.03
C GLY A 170 -6.22 27.81 6.60
N GLY A 171 -6.89 28.92 6.31
CA GLY A 171 -6.88 29.49 4.97
C GLY A 171 -7.24 30.97 4.97
N SER A 172 -6.90 31.65 3.90
CA SER A 172 -7.33 33.02 3.59
C SER A 172 -6.96 33.39 2.16
N ASN A 173 -7.76 34.26 1.54
CA ASN A 173 -7.45 34.78 0.19
C ASN A 173 -7.15 33.70 -0.85
N ASN A 174 -8.02 32.70 -0.97
CA ASN A 174 -7.87 31.58 -1.90
C ASN A 174 -6.60 30.73 -1.62
N SER A 175 -6.09 30.74 -0.40
CA SER A 175 -5.02 29.84 0.02
C SER A 175 -5.47 29.00 1.21
N GLU A 176 -5.04 27.75 1.24
CA GLU A 176 -5.28 26.79 2.31
C GLU A 176 -3.96 26.15 2.72
N TRP A 177 -3.80 25.88 4.00
CA TRP A 177 -2.64 25.19 4.53
C TRP A 177 -3.07 24.22 5.63
N THR A 178 -2.36 23.10 5.72
CA THR A 178 -2.51 22.13 6.80
C THR A 178 -1.13 21.79 7.36
N LEU A 179 -1.04 21.71 8.68
CA LEU A 179 0.11 21.17 9.38
C LEU A 179 -0.35 20.03 10.27
N SER A 180 0.38 18.93 10.28
CA SER A 180 0.06 17.79 11.14
C SER A 180 1.28 17.15 11.76
N ALA A 181 1.09 16.62 12.97
CA ALA A 181 2.05 15.79 13.67
C ALA A 181 1.34 14.55 14.20
N ALA A 182 1.93 13.39 13.99
CA ALA A 182 1.37 12.12 14.42
C ALA A 182 2.46 11.15 14.88
N ASN A 183 2.08 10.20 15.70
CA ASN A 183 2.89 9.02 15.96
C ASN A 183 1.97 7.80 16.03
N GLU A 184 2.15 6.88 15.11
CA GLU A 184 1.50 5.57 15.15
C GLU A 184 2.34 4.63 16.01
N GLN A 185 1.70 3.95 16.97
CA GLN A 185 2.36 2.94 17.78
C GLN A 185 1.61 1.62 17.68
N ARG A 186 2.34 0.53 17.42
CA ARG A 186 1.77 -0.82 17.44
C ARG A 186 2.62 -1.77 18.29
N ALA A 187 1.94 -2.77 18.84
CA ALA A 187 2.58 -3.90 19.50
C ALA A 187 1.84 -5.17 19.10
N PHE A 188 2.56 -6.12 18.57
CA PHE A 188 2.09 -7.47 18.29
C PHE A 188 2.86 -8.44 19.16
N ALA A 189 2.19 -9.41 19.73
CA ALA A 189 2.82 -10.49 20.45
C ALA A 189 2.08 -11.78 20.18
N GLU A 190 2.82 -12.84 19.99
CA GLU A 190 2.28 -14.17 19.79
C GLU A 190 3.13 -15.19 20.50
N SER A 191 2.52 -16.28 20.94
CA SER A 191 3.24 -17.41 21.54
C SER A 191 2.54 -18.73 21.31
N GLY A 192 3.30 -19.81 21.28
CA GLY A 192 2.76 -21.15 21.09
C GLY A 192 3.79 -22.20 20.78
N LEU A 193 3.28 -23.39 20.46
CA LEU A 193 4.09 -24.56 20.17
C LEU A 193 4.52 -24.58 18.71
N GLU A 194 5.74 -25.03 18.51
CA GLU A 194 6.31 -25.42 17.24
C GLU A 194 6.77 -26.88 17.31
N ILE A 195 6.41 -27.67 16.33
CA ILE A 195 6.71 -29.10 16.25
C ILE A 195 7.42 -29.36 14.93
N VAL A 196 8.59 -29.98 15.00
CA VAL A 196 9.35 -30.47 13.86
C VAL A 196 9.23 -31.98 13.77
N ARG A 197 8.99 -32.50 12.58
CA ARG A 197 8.91 -33.94 12.28
C ARG A 197 9.85 -34.27 11.14
N ASP A 198 10.52 -35.40 11.24
CA ASP A 198 11.34 -35.96 10.16
C ASP A 198 10.49 -36.49 8.98
N SER A 199 11.16 -37.07 8.00
CA SER A 199 10.53 -37.66 6.82
C SER A 199 9.62 -38.86 7.13
N SER A 200 9.80 -39.54 8.28
CA SER A 200 8.93 -40.62 8.73
C SER A 200 7.68 -40.10 9.46
N GLY A 201 7.62 -38.82 9.79
CA GLY A 201 6.59 -38.20 10.60
C GLY A 201 6.83 -38.27 12.09
N GLU A 202 7.97 -38.81 12.53
CA GLU A 202 8.38 -38.82 13.94
C GLU A 202 8.74 -37.41 14.40
N MET A 203 8.33 -37.04 15.61
CA MET A 203 8.63 -35.75 16.21
C MET A 203 10.08 -35.72 16.67
N THR A 204 10.87 -34.87 15.99
CA THR A 204 12.31 -34.68 16.29
C THR A 204 12.57 -33.47 17.18
N ASP A 205 11.66 -32.50 17.20
CA ASP A 205 11.79 -31.31 18.02
C ASP A 205 10.41 -30.77 18.44
N ASN A 206 10.34 -30.24 19.66
CA ASN A 206 9.16 -29.59 20.22
C ASN A 206 9.62 -28.41 21.06
N ARG A 207 9.21 -27.21 20.65
CA ARG A 207 9.60 -25.94 21.29
C ARG A 207 8.40 -25.06 21.58
N PHE A 208 8.55 -24.24 22.60
CA PHE A 208 7.65 -23.15 22.88
C PHE A 208 8.31 -21.85 22.42
N GLU A 209 7.61 -21.10 21.61
CA GLU A 209 8.10 -19.85 21.07
C GLU A 209 7.22 -18.69 21.47
N SER A 210 7.86 -17.56 21.77
CA SER A 210 7.22 -16.27 22.00
C SER A 210 7.88 -15.21 21.11
N SER A 211 7.06 -14.46 20.39
CA SER A 211 7.51 -13.39 19.53
C SER A 211 6.80 -12.10 19.88
N ARG A 212 7.52 -10.99 19.81
CA ARG A 212 7.01 -9.65 20.03
C ARG A 212 7.55 -8.73 18.95
N ARG A 213 6.66 -7.93 18.34
CA ARG A 213 7.02 -6.87 17.42
C ARG A 213 6.46 -5.56 17.93
N LEU A 214 7.31 -4.56 18.04
CA LEU A 214 6.97 -3.19 18.41
C LEU A 214 7.35 -2.28 17.27
N PHE A 215 6.54 -1.25 16.98
CA PHE A 215 6.97 -0.17 16.11
C PHE A 215 6.36 1.17 16.51
N ASP A 216 7.09 2.23 16.17
CA ASP A 216 6.73 3.63 16.25
C ASP A 216 6.93 4.28 14.89
N ARG A 217 5.95 5.07 14.44
CA ARG A 217 6.02 5.85 13.19
C ARG A 217 5.71 7.33 13.47
N PRO A 218 6.68 8.11 13.96
CA PRO A 218 6.52 9.55 14.06
C PRO A 218 6.47 10.18 12.66
N ASN A 219 5.54 11.11 12.48
CA ASN A 219 5.32 11.80 11.22
C ASN A 219 5.08 13.28 11.48
N LEU A 220 5.69 14.13 10.66
CA LEU A 220 5.42 15.56 10.57
C LEU A 220 5.16 15.91 9.10
N SER A 221 4.02 16.49 8.81
CA SER A 221 3.70 16.86 7.44
C SER A 221 3.04 18.22 7.34
N GLY A 222 3.15 18.83 6.16
CA GLY A 222 2.52 20.09 5.84
C GLY A 222 2.10 20.16 4.38
N SER A 223 1.00 20.84 4.12
CA SER A 223 0.55 21.15 2.77
C SER A 223 0.16 22.63 2.66
N TYR A 224 0.34 23.17 1.47
CA TYR A 224 -0.08 24.52 1.10
C TYR A 224 -0.65 24.51 -0.30
N SER A 225 -1.83 25.12 -0.48
CA SER A 225 -2.48 25.31 -1.78
C SER A 225 -2.85 26.75 -1.97
N LYS A 226 -2.68 27.29 -3.15
CA LYS A 226 -3.09 28.65 -3.52
C LYS A 226 -3.66 28.70 -4.90
N GLU A 227 -4.86 29.27 -5.03
CA GLU A 227 -5.45 29.64 -6.28
C GLU A 227 -5.29 31.14 -6.52
N THR A 228 -4.82 31.51 -7.71
CA THR A 228 -4.69 32.91 -8.13
C THR A 228 -6.00 33.42 -8.74
N THR A 229 -6.14 34.74 -8.84
CA THR A 229 -7.29 35.37 -9.52
C THR A 229 -7.37 35.01 -11.01
N SER A 230 -6.28 34.59 -11.63
CA SER A 230 -6.22 34.08 -13.01
C SER A 230 -6.62 32.61 -13.14
N GLY A 231 -6.97 31.94 -12.03
CA GLY A 231 -7.31 30.52 -11.98
C GLY A 231 -6.10 29.57 -12.09
N SER A 232 -4.87 30.10 -11.91
CA SER A 232 -3.69 29.24 -11.75
C SER A 232 -3.63 28.71 -10.33
N VAL A 233 -3.12 27.49 -10.15
CA VAL A 233 -3.07 26.81 -8.86
C VAL A 233 -1.65 26.35 -8.57
N PHE A 234 -1.19 26.63 -7.36
CA PHE A 234 0.07 26.14 -6.83
C PHE A 234 -0.19 25.24 -5.61
N ASN A 235 0.40 24.06 -5.57
CA ASN A 235 0.38 23.17 -4.43
C ASN A 235 1.81 22.82 -4.02
N LEU A 236 2.03 22.71 -2.69
CA LEU A 236 3.25 22.27 -2.08
C LEU A 236 2.89 21.32 -0.93
N VAL A 237 3.57 20.17 -0.88
CA VAL A 237 3.45 19.18 0.20
C VAL A 237 4.84 18.81 0.67
N GLY A 238 5.01 18.66 1.97
CA GLY A 238 6.25 18.17 2.57
C GLY A 238 5.95 17.23 3.72
N GLU A 239 6.75 16.18 3.84
CA GLU A 239 6.62 15.18 4.91
C GLU A 239 7.99 14.71 5.37
N VAL A 240 8.12 14.49 6.67
CA VAL A 240 9.27 13.82 7.29
C VAL A 240 8.71 12.80 8.25
N ASN A 241 9.16 11.56 8.12
CA ASN A 241 8.75 10.50 9.01
C ASN A 241 9.90 9.56 9.38
N GLY A 242 9.72 8.82 10.46
CA GLY A 242 10.60 7.75 10.89
C GLY A 242 9.82 6.46 11.07
N TYR A 243 10.51 5.34 10.99
CA TYR A 243 10.01 4.04 11.33
C TYR A 243 11.01 3.31 12.22
N TYR A 244 10.62 3.07 13.47
CA TYR A 244 11.43 2.39 14.47
C TYR A 244 10.77 1.06 14.81
N SER A 245 11.37 -0.04 14.40
CA SER A 245 10.84 -1.39 14.60
C SER A 245 11.78 -2.25 15.43
N GLU A 246 11.25 -2.98 16.37
CA GLU A 246 11.96 -4.02 17.11
C GLU A 246 11.15 -5.31 17.12
N VAL A 247 11.75 -6.41 16.65
CA VAL A 247 11.22 -7.76 16.77
C VAL A 247 12.11 -8.55 17.71
N THR A 248 11.51 -9.21 18.70
CA THR A 248 12.21 -10.17 19.55
C THR A 248 11.46 -11.51 19.50
N GLU A 249 12.19 -12.59 19.34
CA GLU A 249 11.65 -13.94 19.41
C GLU A 249 12.53 -14.79 20.35
N GLU A 250 11.91 -15.52 21.24
CA GLU A 250 12.56 -16.48 22.13
C GLU A 250 11.92 -17.85 21.88
N SER A 251 12.78 -18.86 21.71
CA SER A 251 12.38 -20.24 21.47
C SER A 251 13.05 -21.13 22.49
N GLU A 252 12.26 -21.86 23.26
CA GLU A 252 12.73 -22.84 24.27
C GLU A 252 12.38 -24.27 23.82
N ARG A 253 13.36 -25.11 23.65
CA ARG A 253 13.14 -26.53 23.37
C ARG A 253 12.62 -27.25 24.62
N LEU A 254 11.49 -27.92 24.44
CA LEU A 254 10.87 -28.74 25.48
C LEU A 254 11.55 -30.12 25.54
N ALA A 255 11.32 -30.85 26.58
CA ALA A 255 11.97 -32.14 26.84
C ALA A 255 11.83 -33.16 25.69
N GLY A 256 12.91 -33.90 25.40
CA GLY A 256 12.98 -34.95 24.38
C GLY A 256 13.81 -34.60 23.12
N ALA A 257 14.28 -33.39 23.00
CA ALA A 257 15.19 -33.00 21.91
C ALA A 257 16.63 -33.45 22.22
N PRO A 258 17.41 -33.97 21.24
CA PRO A 258 18.78 -34.44 21.47
C PRO A 258 19.71 -33.35 21.99
N ASP A 259 19.48 -32.10 21.64
CA ASP A 259 20.27 -30.94 22.05
C ASP A 259 19.35 -29.83 22.58
N ALA A 260 19.07 -29.86 23.90
CA ALA A 260 18.32 -28.78 24.54
C ALA A 260 19.02 -27.44 24.32
N ASN A 261 18.31 -26.50 23.70
CA ASN A 261 18.81 -25.14 23.48
C ASN A 261 17.71 -24.08 23.65
N THR A 262 18.15 -22.88 23.90
CA THR A 262 17.31 -21.67 23.75
C THR A 262 17.82 -20.88 22.57
N ARG A 263 16.89 -20.40 21.73
CA ARG A 263 17.21 -19.52 20.61
C ARG A 263 16.57 -18.18 20.84
N ALA A 264 17.33 -17.11 20.61
CA ALA A 264 16.84 -15.75 20.63
C ALA A 264 17.09 -15.10 19.27
N LEU A 265 16.07 -14.38 18.78
CA LEU A 265 16.16 -13.49 17.63
C LEU A 265 15.90 -12.07 18.13
N LYS A 266 16.71 -11.12 17.66
CA LYS A 266 16.44 -9.68 17.76
C LYS A 266 16.67 -9.05 16.41
N GLN A 267 15.62 -8.37 15.89
CA GLN A 267 15.69 -7.56 14.67
C GLN A 267 15.37 -6.12 15.05
N SER A 268 16.08 -5.16 14.47
CA SER A 268 15.80 -3.74 14.60
C SER A 268 15.92 -3.06 13.27
N GLU A 269 15.08 -2.05 13.05
CA GLU A 269 15.08 -1.17 11.90
C GLU A 269 14.79 0.24 12.37
N ASP A 270 15.69 1.17 12.01
CA ASP A 270 15.64 2.58 12.40
C ASP A 270 15.65 3.44 11.13
N GLU A 271 14.51 3.55 10.47
CA GLU A 271 14.33 4.24 9.20
C GLU A 271 13.99 5.71 9.42
N TYR A 272 14.48 6.57 8.54
CA TYR A 272 13.96 7.91 8.35
C TYR A 272 13.75 8.19 6.85
N ASN A 273 12.69 8.93 6.55
CA ASN A 273 12.43 9.37 5.18
C ASN A 273 11.88 10.80 5.15
N PHE A 274 12.03 11.45 4.01
CA PHE A 274 11.37 12.70 3.70
C PHE A 274 10.86 12.73 2.27
N GLU A 275 9.78 13.48 2.06
CA GLU A 275 9.21 13.76 0.76
C GLU A 275 8.92 15.25 0.62
N ILE A 276 9.15 15.79 -0.57
CA ILE A 276 8.68 17.08 -0.99
C ILE A 276 8.05 16.97 -2.37
N GLY A 277 6.80 17.40 -2.50
CA GLY A 277 6.04 17.42 -3.75
C GLY A 277 5.49 18.81 -4.05
N THR A 278 5.49 19.19 -5.31
CA THR A 278 4.92 20.46 -5.75
C THR A 278 4.23 20.30 -7.09
N ASP A 279 3.17 21.05 -7.32
CA ASP A 279 2.59 21.20 -8.64
C ASP A 279 2.11 22.65 -8.91
N TYR A 280 2.15 23.02 -10.18
CA TYR A 280 1.66 24.29 -10.67
C TYR A 280 0.84 24.10 -11.94
N GLU A 281 -0.45 24.46 -11.87
CA GLU A 281 -1.39 24.36 -12.98
C GLU A 281 -1.81 25.75 -13.45
N PHE A 282 -1.75 26.01 -14.77
CA PHE A 282 -2.10 27.29 -15.36
C PHE A 282 -2.66 27.13 -16.78
N ALA A 283 -3.38 28.15 -17.27
CA ALA A 283 -3.95 28.14 -18.60
C ALA A 283 -2.87 28.39 -19.66
N VAL A 284 -2.89 27.60 -20.75
CA VAL A 284 -2.03 27.76 -21.93
C VAL A 284 -2.88 27.60 -23.18
N GLY A 285 -3.06 28.68 -23.93
CA GLY A 285 -3.93 28.67 -25.11
C GLY A 285 -5.37 28.25 -24.78
N ALA A 286 -5.87 27.23 -25.46
CA ALA A 286 -7.20 26.64 -25.20
C ALA A 286 -7.20 25.50 -24.17
N GLY A 287 -6.09 25.25 -23.50
CA GLY A 287 -5.94 24.17 -22.56
C GLY A 287 -5.35 24.61 -21.23
N ARG A 288 -4.98 23.61 -20.40
CA ARG A 288 -4.31 23.82 -19.12
C ARG A 288 -3.06 22.94 -19.06
N LEU A 289 -1.98 23.55 -18.62
CA LEU A 289 -0.71 22.85 -18.36
C LEU A 289 -0.52 22.72 -16.86
N LYS A 290 -0.25 21.51 -16.41
CA LYS A 290 0.15 21.17 -15.03
C LYS A 290 1.58 20.65 -15.04
N LEU A 291 2.44 21.27 -14.26
CA LEU A 291 3.82 20.84 -14.03
C LEU A 291 3.89 20.28 -12.61
N MET A 292 4.49 19.11 -12.45
CA MET A 292 4.61 18.42 -11.16
C MET A 292 6.05 18.02 -10.92
N GLY A 293 6.51 18.15 -9.69
CA GLY A 293 7.81 17.66 -9.23
C GLY A 293 7.68 16.98 -7.87
N LEU A 294 8.42 15.90 -7.67
CA LEU A 294 8.51 15.19 -6.41
C LEU A 294 9.94 14.73 -6.19
N HIS A 295 10.39 14.80 -4.95
CA HIS A 295 11.60 14.14 -4.50
C HIS A 295 11.34 13.47 -3.17
N ARG A 296 11.74 12.19 -3.07
CA ARG A 296 11.65 11.37 -1.87
C ARG A 296 13.01 10.75 -1.62
N PHE A 297 13.38 10.63 -0.34
CA PHE A 297 14.57 9.92 0.12
C PHE A 297 14.23 9.11 1.37
N GLU A 298 14.80 7.91 1.45
CA GLU A 298 14.65 6.99 2.59
C GLU A 298 16.00 6.37 2.93
N SER A 299 16.29 6.24 4.21
CA SER A 299 17.46 5.53 4.73
C SER A 299 17.00 4.54 5.79
N SER A 300 17.31 3.26 5.61
CA SER A 300 16.75 2.13 6.36
C SER A 300 17.86 1.19 6.85
N PRO A 301 18.55 1.52 7.96
CA PRO A 301 19.48 0.61 8.63
C PRO A 301 18.71 -0.51 9.36
N THR A 302 19.07 -1.74 9.09
CA THR A 302 18.51 -2.95 9.70
C THR A 302 19.59 -3.78 10.35
N VAL A 303 19.32 -4.38 11.51
CA VAL A 303 20.21 -5.36 12.17
C VAL A 303 19.40 -6.54 12.68
N ASP A 304 19.75 -7.73 12.19
CA ASP A 304 19.15 -9.00 12.55
C ASP A 304 20.19 -9.85 13.31
N ARG A 305 19.89 -10.22 14.54
CA ARG A 305 20.76 -11.02 15.36
C ARG A 305 20.08 -12.29 15.81
N THR A 306 20.70 -13.45 15.57
CA THR A 306 20.28 -14.74 16.14
C THR A 306 21.34 -15.27 17.09
N THR A 307 20.90 -15.92 18.16
CA THR A 307 21.77 -16.64 19.10
C THR A 307 21.10 -17.93 19.53
N SER A 308 21.83 -19.06 19.52
CA SER A 308 21.38 -20.33 20.04
C SER A 308 22.36 -20.80 21.15
N SER A 309 21.85 -21.02 22.36
CA SER A 309 22.62 -21.45 23.52
C SER A 309 22.27 -22.89 23.84
N PHE A 310 23.24 -23.80 23.74
CA PHE A 310 23.07 -25.23 23.94
C PHE A 310 23.39 -25.64 25.39
N ALA A 311 22.76 -26.71 25.87
CA ALA A 311 23.01 -27.28 27.21
C ALA A 311 24.48 -27.65 27.42
N SER A 312 25.22 -27.95 26.34
CA SER A 312 26.68 -28.20 26.36
C SER A 312 27.52 -26.97 26.69
N GLY A 313 26.91 -25.78 26.77
CA GLY A 313 27.62 -24.50 26.92
C GLY A 313 28.12 -23.89 25.60
N VAL A 314 27.89 -24.55 24.48
CA VAL A 314 28.18 -23.99 23.14
C VAL A 314 27.16 -22.91 22.84
N VAL A 315 27.63 -21.81 22.24
CA VAL A 315 26.77 -20.73 21.72
C VAL A 315 27.09 -20.54 20.24
N THR A 316 26.05 -20.56 19.41
CA THR A 316 26.13 -20.23 17.98
C THR A 316 25.27 -19.03 17.67
N GLY A 317 25.49 -18.36 16.56
CA GLY A 317 24.64 -17.24 16.15
C GLY A 317 25.21 -16.49 14.98
N SER A 318 24.42 -15.59 14.45
CA SER A 318 24.77 -14.73 13.34
C SER A 318 24.22 -13.32 13.55
N VAL A 319 24.87 -12.35 12.92
CA VAL A 319 24.41 -10.97 12.83
C VAL A 319 24.44 -10.58 11.37
N PHE A 320 23.29 -10.22 10.84
CA PHE A 320 23.15 -9.61 9.53
C PHE A 320 22.84 -8.13 9.71
N SER A 321 23.64 -7.27 9.10
CA SER A 321 23.44 -5.81 9.11
C SER A 321 23.26 -5.36 7.66
N ARG A 322 22.33 -4.46 7.43
CA ARG A 322 22.08 -3.85 6.13
C ARG A 322 21.79 -2.38 6.29
N GLN A 323 22.46 -1.56 5.49
CA GLN A 323 22.12 -0.18 5.22
C GLN A 323 21.51 -0.12 3.82
N ALA A 324 20.28 0.40 3.70
CA ALA A 324 19.62 0.65 2.43
C ALA A 324 19.27 2.13 2.33
N ASP A 325 19.75 2.79 1.28
CA ASP A 325 19.42 4.18 0.96
C ASP A 325 18.71 4.21 -0.39
N GLU A 326 17.48 4.75 -0.39
CA GLU A 326 16.63 4.85 -1.57
C GLU A 326 16.26 6.30 -1.88
N ALA A 327 16.21 6.66 -3.16
CA ALA A 327 15.65 7.93 -3.56
C ALA A 327 14.89 7.83 -4.88
N GLU A 328 13.89 8.71 -4.99
CA GLU A 328 13.08 8.88 -6.18
C GLU A 328 12.92 10.38 -6.50
N SER A 329 13.15 10.75 -7.75
CA SER A 329 12.92 12.10 -8.27
C SER A 329 12.06 12.02 -9.51
N ILE A 330 10.93 12.75 -9.51
CA ILE A 330 9.95 12.73 -10.60
C ILE A 330 9.71 14.15 -11.11
N LEU A 331 9.68 14.30 -12.43
CA LEU A 331 9.18 15.49 -13.11
C LEU A 331 8.10 15.07 -14.12
N ARG A 332 6.92 15.68 -14.05
CA ARG A 332 5.82 15.41 -14.97
C ARG A 332 5.17 16.68 -15.48
N ALA A 333 4.85 16.68 -16.76
CA ALA A 333 4.06 17.71 -17.42
C ALA A 333 2.78 17.09 -17.97
N GLU A 334 1.63 17.70 -17.69
CA GLU A 334 0.32 17.28 -18.23
C GLU A 334 -0.33 18.45 -18.96
N PHE A 335 -0.72 18.24 -20.20
CA PHE A 335 -1.48 19.22 -20.98
C PHE A 335 -2.87 18.69 -21.27
N ALA A 336 -3.89 19.30 -20.67
CA ALA A 336 -5.30 18.99 -20.87
C ALA A 336 -5.94 20.00 -21.82
N PHE A 337 -6.67 19.50 -22.84
CA PHE A 337 -7.35 20.31 -23.83
C PHE A 337 -8.59 19.62 -24.38
N THR A 338 -9.53 20.41 -24.95
CA THR A 338 -10.72 19.88 -25.62
C THR A 338 -10.56 19.99 -27.12
N ALA A 339 -10.72 18.86 -27.82
CA ALA A 339 -10.68 18.83 -29.30
C ALA A 339 -11.62 17.74 -29.83
N LEU A 340 -12.21 17.95 -31.00
CA LEU A 340 -13.09 16.99 -31.69
C LEU A 340 -14.27 16.48 -30.81
N GLY A 341 -14.79 17.35 -29.93
CA GLY A 341 -15.87 17.00 -29.00
C GLY A 341 -15.47 15.96 -27.95
N SER A 342 -14.20 15.88 -27.65
CA SER A 342 -13.61 14.96 -26.66
C SER A 342 -12.62 15.72 -25.79
N GLN A 343 -12.40 15.21 -24.58
CA GLN A 343 -11.37 15.71 -23.68
C GLN A 343 -10.11 14.91 -23.91
N TRP A 344 -8.99 15.60 -24.05
CA TRP A 344 -7.67 15.03 -24.31
C TRP A 344 -6.71 15.46 -23.24
N ARG A 345 -5.84 14.54 -22.84
CA ARG A 345 -4.71 14.84 -21.97
C ARG A 345 -3.48 14.14 -22.48
N TRP A 346 -2.43 14.91 -22.66
CA TRP A 346 -1.10 14.39 -22.94
C TRP A 346 -0.23 14.57 -21.71
N SER A 347 0.48 13.51 -21.30
CA SER A 347 1.45 13.55 -20.22
C SER A 347 2.83 13.10 -20.68
N LEU A 348 3.83 13.70 -20.07
CA LEU A 348 5.24 13.36 -20.21
C LEU A 348 5.85 13.32 -18.81
N GLU A 349 6.49 12.21 -18.44
CA GLU A 349 7.12 12.01 -17.15
C GLU A 349 8.57 11.55 -17.34
N GLY A 350 9.46 12.06 -16.51
CA GLY A 350 10.83 11.56 -16.32
C GLY A 350 11.07 11.25 -14.86
N THR A 351 11.69 10.10 -14.58
CA THR A 351 11.94 9.62 -13.24
C THR A 351 13.38 9.12 -13.12
N GLU A 352 14.03 9.46 -12.01
CA GLU A 352 15.32 8.90 -11.58
C GLU A 352 15.14 8.26 -10.21
N ASN A 353 15.50 6.99 -10.09
CA ASN A 353 15.40 6.20 -8.88
C ASN A 353 16.75 5.54 -8.60
N TYR A 354 17.05 5.32 -7.33
CA TYR A 354 18.15 4.43 -6.95
C TYR A 354 17.86 3.71 -5.62
N LEU A 355 18.52 2.57 -5.46
CA LEU A 355 18.72 1.84 -4.23
C LEU A 355 20.21 1.57 -4.07
N ASP A 356 20.79 2.01 -2.95
CA ASP A 356 22.17 1.75 -2.57
C ASP A 356 22.19 0.87 -1.32
N ILE A 357 22.77 -0.33 -1.41
CA ILE A 357 22.80 -1.30 -0.31
C ILE A 357 24.22 -1.68 0.06
N GLU A 358 24.49 -1.60 1.36
CA GLU A 358 25.65 -2.19 2.02
C GLU A 358 25.18 -3.22 3.05
N SER A 359 25.60 -4.48 2.92
CA SER A 359 25.25 -5.56 3.82
C SER A 359 26.47 -6.31 4.33
N GLN A 360 26.38 -6.81 5.56
CA GLN A 360 27.42 -7.63 6.19
C GLN A 360 26.76 -8.76 6.98
N LEU A 361 27.31 -9.97 6.82
CA LEU A 361 26.99 -11.13 7.64
C LEU A 361 28.19 -11.49 8.50
N ASP A 362 27.97 -11.61 9.81
CA ASP A 362 28.96 -12.11 10.77
C ASP A 362 28.41 -13.36 11.45
N GLU A 363 29.26 -14.36 11.66
CA GLU A 363 28.92 -15.59 12.41
C GLU A 363 29.77 -15.74 13.66
N LEU A 364 29.17 -16.30 14.71
CA LEU A 364 29.90 -16.67 15.93
C LEU A 364 30.77 -17.90 15.65
N ASN A 365 32.08 -17.71 15.75
CA ASN A 365 33.01 -18.83 15.68
C ASN A 365 33.04 -19.66 16.99
N ALA A 366 33.76 -20.78 16.98
CA ALA A 366 33.88 -21.68 18.15
C ALA A 366 34.43 -21.00 19.41
N GLN A 367 35.06 -19.84 19.30
CA GLN A 367 35.58 -19.04 20.42
C GLN A 367 34.59 -17.99 20.91
N GLY A 368 33.35 -17.96 20.35
CA GLY A 368 32.31 -16.98 20.70
C GLY A 368 32.59 -15.57 20.16
N LYS A 369 33.48 -15.42 19.15
CA LYS A 369 33.77 -14.16 18.49
C LYS A 369 33.08 -14.09 17.14
N LEU A 370 32.46 -12.94 16.81
CA LEU A 370 31.92 -12.66 15.49
C LEU A 370 33.06 -12.60 14.46
N SER A 371 32.87 -13.26 13.35
CA SER A 371 33.77 -13.30 12.20
C SER A 371 32.97 -13.07 10.93
N PRO A 372 33.41 -12.19 10.02
CA PRO A 372 32.68 -11.89 8.79
C PRO A 372 32.64 -13.12 7.87
N VAL A 373 31.48 -13.30 7.24
CA VAL A 373 31.23 -14.28 6.19
C VAL A 373 31.08 -13.53 4.87
N ASP A 374 31.75 -14.02 3.83
CA ASP A 374 31.63 -13.41 2.52
C ASP A 374 30.24 -13.64 1.94
N LEU A 375 29.54 -12.54 1.63
CA LEU A 375 28.21 -12.53 1.06
C LEU A 375 28.28 -11.90 -0.34
N THR A 376 28.53 -12.74 -1.34
CA THR A 376 28.65 -12.30 -2.73
C THR A 376 27.34 -11.65 -3.21
N GLY A 377 27.44 -10.45 -3.78
CA GLY A 377 26.27 -9.71 -4.28
C GLY A 377 25.50 -8.89 -3.23
N ALA A 378 26.02 -8.79 -2.01
CA ALA A 378 25.36 -8.08 -0.91
C ALA A 378 25.53 -6.56 -0.95
N ASN A 379 26.56 -6.06 -1.64
CA ASN A 379 26.85 -4.63 -1.78
C ASN A 379 26.65 -4.23 -3.23
N SER A 380 25.60 -3.49 -3.49
CA SER A 380 25.17 -3.14 -4.84
C SER A 380 24.41 -1.83 -4.85
N ARG A 381 24.55 -1.10 -5.96
CA ARG A 381 23.71 0.04 -6.27
C ARG A 381 22.91 -0.26 -7.53
N VAL A 382 21.58 -0.10 -7.45
CA VAL A 382 20.66 -0.24 -8.58
C VAL A 382 20.07 1.14 -8.87
N GLU A 383 20.18 1.57 -10.13
CA GLU A 383 19.68 2.87 -10.61
C GLU A 383 18.69 2.63 -11.74
N GLU A 384 17.61 3.42 -11.81
CA GLU A 384 16.69 3.42 -12.92
C GLU A 384 16.46 4.84 -13.42
N THR A 385 16.63 5.03 -14.72
CA THR A 385 16.16 6.23 -15.43
C THR A 385 14.98 5.83 -16.30
N ARG A 386 13.82 6.48 -16.09
CA ARG A 386 12.60 6.16 -16.81
C ARG A 386 12.00 7.39 -17.45
N ALA A 387 11.44 7.21 -18.65
CA ALA A 387 10.68 8.22 -19.36
C ALA A 387 9.38 7.60 -19.86
N GLU A 388 8.26 8.26 -19.60
CA GLU A 388 6.93 7.82 -20.01
C GLU A 388 6.19 8.92 -20.74
N SER A 389 5.46 8.57 -21.81
CA SER A 389 4.52 9.46 -22.45
C SER A 389 3.19 8.76 -22.67
N THR A 390 2.09 9.41 -22.26
CA THR A 390 0.74 8.89 -22.46
C THR A 390 -0.18 9.93 -23.07
N LEU A 391 -1.09 9.48 -23.92
CA LEU A 391 -2.19 10.25 -24.47
C LEU A 391 -3.51 9.61 -24.05
N ASN A 392 -4.28 10.32 -23.26
CA ASN A 392 -5.60 9.92 -22.80
C ASN A 392 -6.69 10.68 -23.56
N VAL A 393 -7.77 9.99 -23.88
CA VAL A 393 -9.00 10.58 -24.41
C VAL A 393 -10.20 10.08 -23.64
N SER A 394 -11.09 11.01 -23.27
CA SER A 394 -12.42 10.71 -22.74
C SER A 394 -13.49 11.29 -23.64
N LYS A 395 -14.45 10.47 -24.03
CA LYS A 395 -15.52 10.84 -24.93
C LYS A 395 -16.86 10.31 -24.46
N ARG A 396 -17.82 11.23 -24.28
CA ARG A 396 -19.20 10.87 -24.05
C ARG A 396 -19.84 10.43 -25.38
N LEU A 397 -20.27 9.17 -25.48
CA LEU A 397 -20.91 8.59 -26.67
C LEU A 397 -22.45 8.72 -26.67
N GLY A 398 -22.99 9.27 -25.57
CA GLY A 398 -24.40 9.50 -25.34
C GLY A 398 -24.63 9.96 -23.90
N GLU A 399 -25.88 10.00 -23.46
CA GLU A 399 -26.21 10.41 -22.08
C GLU A 399 -25.74 9.41 -21.01
N ARG A 400 -25.55 8.15 -21.39
CA ARG A 400 -25.30 7.03 -20.48
C ARG A 400 -24.04 6.23 -20.76
N LEU A 401 -23.31 6.55 -21.80
CA LEU A 401 -22.12 5.80 -22.24
C LEU A 401 -20.94 6.73 -22.40
N THR A 402 -19.85 6.43 -21.73
CA THR A 402 -18.57 7.13 -21.84
C THR A 402 -17.47 6.14 -22.25
N LEU A 403 -16.67 6.53 -23.23
CA LEU A 403 -15.46 5.84 -23.65
C LEU A 403 -14.25 6.56 -23.08
N GLN A 404 -13.35 5.82 -22.47
CA GLN A 404 -12.00 6.29 -22.14
C GLN A 404 -10.99 5.40 -22.85
N ALA A 405 -9.91 6.01 -23.33
CA ALA A 405 -8.78 5.28 -23.88
C ALA A 405 -7.48 6.00 -23.55
N THR A 406 -6.46 5.23 -23.18
CA THR A 406 -5.10 5.71 -22.99
C THR A 406 -4.17 4.91 -23.88
N LEU A 407 -3.28 5.57 -24.57
CA LEU A 407 -2.19 4.98 -25.32
C LEU A 407 -0.90 5.62 -24.87
N GLY A 408 0.10 4.81 -24.58
CA GLY A 408 1.39 5.31 -24.12
C GLY A 408 2.51 4.31 -24.33
N ALA A 409 3.69 4.76 -24.02
CA ALA A 409 4.89 3.95 -23.98
C ALA A 409 5.81 4.45 -22.86
N GLU A 410 6.56 3.49 -22.32
CA GLU A 410 7.58 3.68 -21.32
C GLU A 410 8.93 3.23 -21.86
N TYR A 411 9.96 4.00 -21.59
CA TYR A 411 11.35 3.62 -21.70
C TYR A 411 11.95 3.59 -20.31
N SER A 412 12.62 2.50 -19.94
CA SER A 412 13.41 2.43 -18.71
C SER A 412 14.79 1.85 -18.99
N GLU A 413 15.81 2.41 -18.31
CA GLU A 413 17.16 1.90 -18.25
C GLU A 413 17.47 1.58 -16.79
N ILE A 414 17.78 0.31 -16.51
CA ILE A 414 18.17 -0.17 -15.18
C ILE A 414 19.66 -0.48 -15.23
N ARG A 415 20.41 0.09 -14.30
CA ARG A 415 21.85 -0.12 -14.14
C ARG A 415 22.15 -0.62 -12.74
N GLN A 416 22.86 -1.74 -12.66
CA GLN A 416 23.43 -2.25 -11.43
C GLN A 416 24.95 -2.04 -11.45
N THR A 417 25.52 -1.63 -10.31
CA THR A 417 26.97 -1.47 -10.08
C THR A 417 27.34 -2.06 -8.72
N GLY A 418 28.65 -2.29 -8.50
CA GLY A 418 29.16 -2.89 -7.28
C GLY A 418 29.58 -4.34 -7.49
N SER A 419 28.78 -5.29 -7.05
CA SER A 419 29.06 -6.73 -7.21
C SER A 419 28.96 -7.21 -8.66
N SER A 420 28.23 -6.51 -9.52
CA SER A 420 28.15 -6.70 -10.96
C SER A 420 27.93 -5.36 -11.65
N ASP A 421 28.48 -5.19 -12.87
CA ASP A 421 28.23 -4.02 -13.71
C ASP A 421 27.39 -4.45 -14.91
N VAL A 422 26.07 -4.21 -14.82
CA VAL A 422 25.10 -4.56 -15.85
C VAL A 422 24.19 -3.37 -16.12
N THR A 423 23.92 -3.09 -17.39
CA THR A 423 22.92 -2.10 -17.81
C THR A 423 21.94 -2.78 -18.78
N ARG A 424 20.65 -2.55 -18.57
CA ARG A 424 19.57 -3.07 -19.41
C ARG A 424 18.56 -1.98 -19.69
N ASP A 425 18.05 -1.96 -20.90
CA ASP A 425 17.00 -1.02 -21.33
C ASP A 425 15.78 -1.77 -21.83
N PHE A 426 14.61 -1.14 -21.63
CA PHE A 426 13.31 -1.67 -22.00
C PHE A 426 12.47 -0.59 -22.64
N VAL A 427 11.73 -0.95 -23.70
CA VAL A 427 10.67 -0.14 -24.30
C VAL A 427 9.38 -0.92 -24.24
N ARG A 428 8.37 -0.37 -23.57
CA ARG A 428 7.12 -1.08 -23.33
C ARG A 428 5.92 -0.22 -23.69
N PRO A 429 5.06 -0.68 -24.63
CA PRO A 429 3.77 -0.04 -24.87
C PRO A 429 2.82 -0.36 -23.73
N LYS A 430 2.03 0.63 -23.31
CA LYS A 430 1.01 0.48 -22.28
C LYS A 430 -0.24 1.32 -22.59
N GLY A 431 -1.33 1.02 -21.93
CA GLY A 431 -2.56 1.77 -22.08
C GLY A 431 -3.79 0.91 -21.89
N PHE A 432 -4.94 1.53 -21.95
CA PHE A 432 -6.22 0.87 -21.78
C PHE A 432 -7.32 1.43 -22.64
N VAL A 433 -8.40 0.66 -22.76
CA VAL A 433 -9.70 1.10 -23.25
C VAL A 433 -10.75 0.70 -22.22
N ALA A 434 -11.57 1.65 -21.78
CA ALA A 434 -12.65 1.42 -20.85
C ALA A 434 -13.99 1.97 -21.39
N LEU A 435 -15.05 1.21 -21.14
CA LEU A 435 -16.43 1.57 -21.43
C LEU A 435 -17.19 1.68 -20.11
N ASN A 436 -17.72 2.85 -19.83
CA ASN A 436 -18.52 3.13 -18.64
C ASN A 436 -19.98 3.36 -19.06
N TYR A 437 -20.89 2.52 -18.55
CA TYR A 437 -22.29 2.54 -18.91
C TYR A 437 -23.19 2.68 -17.69
N LYS A 438 -24.13 3.64 -17.76
CA LYS A 438 -25.13 3.93 -16.73
C LYS A 438 -26.54 3.61 -17.25
N PRO A 439 -27.01 2.37 -17.15
CA PRO A 439 -28.36 2.03 -17.59
C PRO A 439 -29.45 2.77 -16.79
N SER A 440 -29.17 3.11 -15.52
CA SER A 440 -30.05 3.90 -14.65
C SER A 440 -29.22 4.77 -13.71
N ASP A 441 -29.89 5.62 -12.92
CA ASP A 441 -29.23 6.46 -11.91
C ASP A 441 -28.65 5.65 -10.74
N THR A 442 -29.10 4.41 -10.58
CA THR A 442 -28.68 3.52 -9.48
C THR A 442 -27.70 2.43 -9.89
N LEU A 443 -27.53 2.16 -11.19
CA LEU A 443 -26.63 1.12 -11.70
C LEU A 443 -25.52 1.73 -12.55
N PHE A 444 -24.29 1.36 -12.22
CA PHE A 444 -23.09 1.66 -12.99
C PHE A 444 -22.39 0.37 -13.38
N LEU A 445 -21.97 0.28 -14.64
CA LEU A 445 -21.21 -0.84 -15.20
C LEU A 445 -19.96 -0.28 -15.86
N SER A 446 -18.83 -0.93 -15.67
CA SER A 446 -17.57 -0.63 -16.36
C SER A 446 -16.97 -1.91 -16.92
N ALA A 447 -16.35 -1.82 -18.09
CA ALA A 447 -15.50 -2.85 -18.65
C ALA A 447 -14.20 -2.21 -19.13
N LYS A 448 -13.05 -2.69 -18.67
CA LYS A 448 -11.72 -2.17 -18.98
C LYS A 448 -10.83 -3.28 -19.51
N LEU A 449 -10.15 -3.02 -20.62
CA LEU A 449 -9.07 -3.86 -21.14
C LEU A 449 -7.78 -3.04 -21.08
N GLU A 450 -6.76 -3.55 -20.43
CA GLU A 450 -5.53 -2.83 -20.14
C GLU A 450 -4.29 -3.67 -20.48
N ARG A 451 -3.30 -3.05 -21.08
CA ARG A 451 -1.94 -3.58 -21.15
C ARG A 451 -1.17 -3.07 -19.94
N LEU A 452 -0.93 -3.96 -18.98
CA LEU A 452 -0.14 -3.71 -17.79
C LEU A 452 1.36 -3.83 -18.09
N VAL A 453 2.14 -3.03 -17.41
CA VAL A 453 3.61 -3.11 -17.34
C VAL A 453 3.99 -2.85 -15.90
N ASP A 454 4.47 -3.88 -15.21
CA ASP A 454 4.89 -3.78 -13.82
C ASP A 454 6.35 -3.33 -13.72
N GLN A 455 6.74 -2.93 -12.52
CA GLN A 455 8.10 -2.51 -12.18
C GLN A 455 8.82 -3.63 -11.44
N LEU A 456 10.11 -3.78 -11.72
CA LEU A 456 10.96 -4.71 -10.97
C LEU A 456 11.28 -4.12 -9.59
N SER A 457 11.24 -4.94 -8.55
CA SER A 457 11.77 -4.55 -7.25
C SER A 457 13.30 -4.45 -7.32
N PHE A 458 13.89 -3.34 -6.86
CA PHE A 458 15.34 -3.22 -6.81
C PHE A 458 15.98 -4.24 -5.86
N PHE A 459 15.26 -4.69 -4.85
CA PHE A 459 15.71 -5.75 -3.94
C PHE A 459 15.88 -7.11 -4.62
N ASP A 460 15.19 -7.37 -5.74
CA ASP A 460 15.33 -8.61 -6.49
C ASP A 460 16.71 -8.75 -7.21
N PHE A 461 17.38 -7.62 -7.40
CA PHE A 461 18.73 -7.58 -7.96
C PHE A 461 19.84 -7.85 -6.94
N ILE A 462 19.50 -8.03 -5.67
CA ILE A 462 20.45 -8.06 -4.55
C ILE A 462 20.34 -9.38 -3.80
N ALA A 463 21.48 -9.95 -3.40
CA ALA A 463 21.48 -11.13 -2.55
C ALA A 463 20.93 -10.80 -1.15
N SER A 464 20.12 -11.68 -0.61
CA SER A 464 19.50 -11.51 0.71
C SER A 464 19.58 -12.76 1.56
N VAL A 465 19.65 -12.57 2.89
CA VAL A 465 19.70 -13.65 3.89
C VAL A 465 18.64 -13.39 4.94
N ASP A 466 17.78 -14.41 5.18
CA ASP A 466 16.89 -14.47 6.33
C ASP A 466 17.52 -15.38 7.39
N VAL A 467 18.22 -14.77 8.33
CA VAL A 467 18.92 -15.51 9.42
C VAL A 467 17.96 -16.21 10.38
N ASN A 468 16.68 -15.84 10.37
CA ASN A 468 15.66 -16.47 11.22
C ASN A 468 15.19 -17.81 10.65
N LEU A 469 14.89 -17.84 9.36
CA LEU A 469 14.39 -19.03 8.67
C LEU A 469 15.50 -19.83 8.00
N GLY A 470 16.74 -19.30 7.96
CA GLY A 470 17.88 -19.91 7.28
C GLY A 470 17.67 -19.96 5.76
N ARG A 471 17.13 -18.89 5.18
CA ARG A 471 16.86 -18.77 3.74
C ARG A 471 17.86 -17.83 3.11
N GLU A 472 18.29 -18.17 1.91
CA GLU A 472 19.16 -17.33 1.08
C GLU A 472 18.56 -17.16 -0.30
N ASN A 473 18.68 -15.96 -0.87
CA ASN A 473 18.41 -15.69 -2.27
C ASN A 473 19.69 -15.06 -2.86
N VAL A 474 20.08 -15.58 -4.01
CA VAL A 474 21.19 -15.00 -4.79
C VAL A 474 20.63 -13.87 -5.64
N SER A 475 21.47 -12.88 -5.96
CA SER A 475 21.11 -11.79 -6.87
C SER A 475 20.82 -12.29 -8.28
N ASN A 476 19.87 -11.65 -8.97
CA ASN A 476 19.59 -11.92 -10.38
C ASN A 476 19.57 -10.62 -11.18
N VAL A 477 20.55 -10.47 -12.04
CA VAL A 477 20.71 -9.28 -12.92
C VAL A 477 19.92 -9.41 -14.24
N ASP A 478 19.36 -10.59 -14.53
CA ASP A 478 18.69 -10.88 -15.79
C ASP A 478 17.16 -10.70 -15.75
N LEU A 479 16.66 -10.07 -14.71
CA LEU A 479 15.23 -9.81 -14.54
C LEU A 479 14.67 -8.89 -15.63
N VAL A 480 13.46 -9.20 -16.07
CA VAL A 480 12.68 -8.44 -17.05
C VAL A 480 11.39 -7.97 -16.38
N PRO A 481 10.97 -6.72 -16.55
CA PRO A 481 9.72 -6.25 -15.98
C PRO A 481 8.52 -7.09 -16.43
N PRO A 482 7.67 -7.57 -15.52
CA PRO A 482 6.44 -8.26 -15.85
C PRO A 482 5.51 -7.41 -16.72
N GLN A 483 4.71 -8.04 -17.55
CA GLN A 483 3.71 -7.37 -18.37
C GLN A 483 2.54 -8.30 -18.66
N GLY A 484 1.38 -7.76 -18.97
CA GLY A 484 0.21 -8.58 -19.20
C GLY A 484 -0.97 -7.85 -19.83
N TRP A 485 -2.03 -8.60 -20.10
CA TRP A 485 -3.32 -8.06 -20.47
C TRP A 485 -4.31 -8.32 -19.34
N ASN A 486 -4.91 -7.27 -18.80
CA ASN A 486 -5.94 -7.36 -17.79
C ASN A 486 -7.30 -6.96 -18.38
N LEU A 487 -8.29 -7.82 -18.18
CA LEU A 487 -9.71 -7.56 -18.46
C LEU A 487 -10.44 -7.43 -17.13
N GLU A 488 -11.02 -6.29 -16.88
CA GLU A 488 -11.78 -5.99 -15.67
C GLU A 488 -13.23 -5.65 -16.00
N PHE A 489 -14.13 -6.14 -15.18
CA PHE A 489 -15.56 -5.79 -15.20
C PHE A 489 -15.98 -5.33 -13.80
N GLU A 490 -16.65 -4.19 -13.73
CA GLU A 490 -17.16 -3.63 -12.49
C GLU A 490 -18.67 -3.36 -12.60
N ALA A 491 -19.40 -3.66 -11.55
CA ALA A 491 -20.82 -3.33 -11.38
C ALA A 491 -21.06 -2.73 -10.01
N GLN A 492 -21.66 -1.54 -9.96
CA GLN A 492 -22.07 -0.88 -8.72
C GLN A 492 -23.55 -0.61 -8.75
N GLN A 493 -24.28 -0.99 -7.69
CA GLN A 493 -25.71 -0.81 -7.58
C GLN A 493 -26.06 -0.12 -6.26
N SER A 494 -26.67 1.05 -6.33
CA SER A 494 -27.30 1.69 -5.18
C SER A 494 -28.63 1.01 -4.86
N LEU A 495 -28.84 0.71 -3.58
CA LEU A 495 -30.10 0.18 -3.02
C LEU A 495 -30.94 1.31 -2.37
N GLY A 496 -30.62 2.57 -2.70
CA GLY A 496 -31.23 3.76 -2.11
C GLY A 496 -30.89 3.89 -0.63
N ALA A 497 -31.88 4.17 0.22
CA ALA A 497 -31.70 4.31 1.66
C ALA A 497 -31.22 3.01 2.36
N ARG A 498 -31.24 1.88 1.66
CA ARG A 498 -30.84 0.57 2.22
C ARG A 498 -29.35 0.25 2.06
N GLY A 499 -28.60 1.08 1.32
CA GLY A 499 -27.18 0.86 1.09
C GLY A 499 -26.83 0.69 -0.38
N ASN A 500 -25.86 -0.19 -0.66
CA ASN A 500 -25.39 -0.49 -2.02
C ASN A 500 -24.56 -1.76 -2.04
N PHE A 501 -24.26 -2.26 -3.24
CA PHE A 501 -23.19 -3.24 -3.45
C PHE A 501 -22.30 -2.86 -4.65
N ALA A 502 -21.07 -3.38 -4.63
CA ALA A 502 -20.11 -3.34 -5.72
C ALA A 502 -19.58 -4.76 -6.00
N LEU A 503 -19.37 -5.07 -7.26
CA LEU A 503 -18.75 -6.31 -7.72
C LEU A 503 -17.68 -5.95 -8.75
N SER A 504 -16.46 -6.42 -8.53
CA SER A 504 -15.35 -6.36 -9.49
C SER A 504 -14.92 -7.77 -9.85
N LEU A 505 -14.74 -8.06 -11.13
CA LEU A 505 -14.21 -9.32 -11.66
C LEU A 505 -13.05 -8.99 -12.57
N PHE A 506 -12.00 -9.79 -12.51
CA PHE A 506 -10.84 -9.60 -13.38
C PHE A 506 -10.29 -10.93 -13.93
N TYR A 507 -9.63 -10.82 -15.06
CA TYR A 507 -8.82 -11.86 -15.67
C TYR A 507 -7.56 -11.22 -16.24
N GLU A 508 -6.41 -11.76 -15.86
CA GLU A 508 -5.11 -11.30 -16.31
C GLU A 508 -4.33 -12.46 -16.98
N ASP A 509 -3.77 -12.19 -18.13
CA ASP A 509 -2.79 -13.03 -18.82
C ASP A 509 -1.43 -12.32 -18.72
N ALA A 510 -0.60 -12.82 -17.79
CA ALA A 510 0.68 -12.20 -17.42
C ALA A 510 1.86 -12.94 -18.06
N GLU A 511 2.85 -12.17 -18.46
CA GLU A 511 4.13 -12.63 -19.01
C GLU A 511 5.27 -12.16 -18.09
N ASP A 512 6.34 -12.96 -18.00
CA ASP A 512 7.58 -12.61 -17.29
C ASP A 512 7.39 -12.34 -15.78
N ILE A 513 6.41 -13.01 -15.13
CA ILE A 513 6.20 -12.81 -13.68
C ILE A 513 7.45 -13.19 -12.88
N VAL A 514 7.74 -12.43 -11.84
CA VAL A 514 8.88 -12.72 -10.94
C VAL A 514 8.44 -13.70 -9.85
N ASP A 515 9.14 -14.82 -9.72
CA ASP A 515 8.96 -15.82 -8.66
C ASP A 515 10.30 -16.52 -8.38
N GLY A 516 10.38 -17.36 -7.36
CA GLY A 516 11.60 -18.12 -7.05
C GLY A 516 11.94 -19.16 -8.11
N ILE A 517 13.13 -19.05 -8.72
CA ILE A 517 13.64 -20.01 -9.71
C ILE A 517 14.96 -20.65 -9.25
N PRO A 518 15.25 -21.90 -9.67
CA PRO A 518 16.60 -22.46 -9.50
C PRO A 518 17.59 -21.76 -10.39
N ILE A 519 18.82 -21.57 -9.89
CA ILE A 519 19.90 -20.99 -10.67
C ILE A 519 20.98 -22.03 -11.00
N GLU A 520 21.75 -21.77 -12.06
CA GLU A 520 22.87 -22.59 -12.44
C GLU A 520 23.97 -22.52 -11.36
N GLY A 521 24.47 -23.68 -10.93
CA GLY A 521 25.39 -23.78 -9.79
C GLY A 521 24.74 -24.07 -8.45
N GLY A 522 23.41 -24.09 -8.36
CA GLY A 522 22.63 -24.36 -7.16
C GLY A 522 22.21 -23.09 -6.41
N GLY A 523 21.12 -23.19 -5.67
CA GLY A 523 20.50 -22.07 -4.95
C GLY A 523 19.27 -21.53 -5.67
N GLN A 524 18.69 -20.48 -5.11
CA GLN A 524 17.48 -19.81 -5.58
C GLN A 524 17.74 -18.32 -5.78
N ALA A 525 17.13 -17.77 -6.84
CA ALA A 525 17.02 -16.34 -7.04
C ALA A 525 15.59 -15.96 -7.42
N PRO A 526 15.16 -14.70 -7.25
CA PRO A 526 14.05 -14.14 -8.01
C PRO A 526 14.33 -14.28 -9.50
N GLY A 527 13.35 -14.72 -10.30
CA GLY A 527 13.52 -14.88 -11.74
C GLY A 527 12.21 -14.87 -12.47
N ASN A 528 12.27 -14.63 -13.79
CA ASN A 528 11.07 -14.56 -14.60
C ASN A 528 10.55 -15.94 -14.98
N ILE A 529 9.24 -16.13 -14.81
CA ILE A 529 8.50 -17.26 -15.34
C ILE A 529 7.65 -16.76 -16.50
N ASN A 530 7.75 -17.41 -17.66
CA ASN A 530 7.30 -16.90 -18.95
C ASN A 530 5.80 -16.54 -19.01
N SER A 531 4.93 -17.26 -18.30
CA SER A 531 3.51 -17.00 -18.34
C SER A 531 2.77 -17.42 -17.08
N ALA A 532 1.77 -16.65 -16.73
CA ALA A 532 0.81 -16.94 -15.67
C ALA A 532 -0.58 -16.44 -16.05
N ASN A 533 -1.61 -17.03 -15.46
CA ASN A 533 -2.95 -16.49 -15.52
C ASN A 533 -3.42 -16.19 -14.10
N LEU A 534 -4.00 -15.01 -13.89
CA LEU A 534 -4.66 -14.62 -12.66
C LEU A 534 -6.11 -14.31 -12.95
N TYR A 535 -7.00 -14.69 -12.06
CA TYR A 535 -8.41 -14.33 -12.15
C TYR A 535 -9.06 -14.30 -10.78
N GLY A 536 -10.07 -13.49 -10.66
CA GLY A 536 -10.73 -13.35 -9.37
C GLY A 536 -11.82 -12.31 -9.37
N GLY A 537 -12.18 -11.90 -8.16
CA GLY A 537 -13.14 -10.82 -7.97
C GLY A 537 -13.25 -10.40 -6.52
N PHE A 538 -13.85 -9.23 -6.37
CA PHE A 538 -14.13 -8.59 -5.10
C PHE A 538 -15.62 -8.22 -5.05
N PHE A 539 -16.24 -8.42 -3.91
CA PHE A 539 -17.62 -8.07 -3.66
C PHE A 539 -17.72 -7.29 -2.36
N ASP A 540 -18.32 -6.13 -2.42
CA ASP A 540 -18.58 -5.26 -1.28
C ASP A 540 -20.08 -4.98 -1.16
N LEU A 541 -20.60 -5.06 0.06
CA LEU A 541 -22.00 -4.82 0.38
C LEU A 541 -22.10 -3.97 1.65
N THR A 542 -22.76 -2.83 1.56
CA THR A 542 -23.20 -2.06 2.72
C THR A 542 -24.72 -2.14 2.83
N LEU A 543 -25.22 -2.52 4.01
CA LEU A 543 -26.64 -2.51 4.34
C LEU A 543 -26.91 -1.57 5.51
N LEU A 544 -27.94 -0.73 5.37
CA LEU A 544 -28.45 0.16 6.39
C LEU A 544 -29.81 -0.35 6.85
N SER A 545 -30.05 -0.35 8.15
CA SER A 545 -31.26 -0.99 8.73
C SER A 545 -32.42 -0.05 8.91
N ASP A 546 -32.29 1.26 8.69
CA ASP A 546 -33.31 2.26 9.02
C ASP A 546 -34.68 2.00 8.39
N ASP A 547 -34.70 1.45 7.18
CA ASP A 547 -35.92 1.06 6.46
C ASP A 547 -36.28 -0.43 6.63
N LEU A 548 -35.57 -1.21 7.46
CA LEU A 548 -35.76 -2.65 7.55
C LEU A 548 -36.46 -3.06 8.84
N LEU A 549 -35.73 -3.28 9.93
CA LEU A 549 -36.20 -3.87 11.16
C LEU A 549 -36.00 -2.99 12.41
N TRP A 550 -34.88 -2.24 12.40
CA TRP A 550 -34.49 -1.37 13.51
C TRP A 550 -33.63 -0.22 12.97
N LYS A 551 -33.63 0.91 13.67
CA LYS A 551 -32.90 2.09 13.26
C LYS A 551 -31.47 2.09 13.75
N GLY A 552 -30.58 2.74 12.98
CA GLY A 552 -29.17 2.99 13.33
C GLY A 552 -28.26 1.78 13.17
N GLY A 553 -28.71 0.72 12.50
CA GLY A 553 -27.89 -0.43 12.18
C GLY A 553 -27.18 -0.30 10.84
N ARG A 554 -25.93 -0.72 10.78
CA ARG A 554 -25.12 -0.84 9.56
C ARG A 554 -24.39 -2.17 9.55
N ALA A 555 -24.38 -2.84 8.41
CA ALA A 555 -23.58 -4.01 8.13
C ALA A 555 -22.75 -3.78 6.86
N ASP A 556 -21.45 -3.95 6.97
CA ASP A 556 -20.50 -3.91 5.86
C ASP A 556 -19.92 -5.31 5.68
N PHE A 557 -20.00 -5.83 4.47
CA PHE A 557 -19.45 -7.14 4.11
C PHE A 557 -18.60 -7.01 2.88
N SER A 558 -17.36 -7.52 2.96
CA SER A 558 -16.42 -7.60 1.84
C SER A 558 -15.94 -9.03 1.66
N LEU A 559 -15.82 -9.47 0.42
CA LEU A 559 -15.30 -10.77 0.02
C LEU A 559 -14.32 -10.58 -1.13
N GLY A 560 -13.13 -11.11 -1.00
CA GLY A 560 -12.12 -11.16 -2.07
C GLY A 560 -11.70 -12.59 -2.36
N TYR A 561 -11.51 -12.90 -3.63
CA TYR A 561 -10.98 -14.17 -4.10
C TYR A 561 -10.12 -13.95 -5.34
N THR A 562 -8.88 -14.49 -5.31
CA THR A 562 -7.96 -14.53 -6.46
C THR A 562 -7.43 -15.94 -6.62
N ASN A 563 -7.30 -16.38 -7.85
CA ASN A 563 -6.65 -17.62 -8.18
C ASN A 563 -5.65 -17.39 -9.31
N SER A 564 -4.54 -18.13 -9.29
CA SER A 564 -3.47 -18.02 -10.28
C SER A 564 -2.99 -19.37 -10.73
N ASN A 565 -2.43 -19.44 -11.94
CA ASN A 565 -1.77 -20.62 -12.47
C ASN A 565 -0.44 -20.24 -13.09
N VAL A 566 0.61 -20.94 -12.68
CA VAL A 566 1.96 -20.83 -13.23
C VAL A 566 2.57 -22.23 -13.34
N ILE A 567 3.49 -22.44 -14.26
CA ILE A 567 4.25 -23.69 -14.35
C ILE A 567 5.41 -23.63 -13.36
N ASP A 568 5.43 -24.55 -12.40
CA ASP A 568 6.54 -24.70 -11.46
C ASP A 568 7.84 -25.00 -12.22
N PRO A 569 8.90 -24.20 -12.05
CA PRO A 569 10.14 -24.35 -12.81
C PRO A 569 10.92 -25.65 -12.52
N ILE A 570 10.64 -26.30 -11.37
CA ILE A 570 11.27 -27.58 -11.00
C ILE A 570 10.41 -28.77 -11.42
N LEU A 571 9.12 -28.72 -11.07
CA LEU A 571 8.23 -29.89 -11.25
C LEU A 571 7.59 -29.94 -12.64
N GLY A 572 7.59 -28.85 -13.41
CA GLY A 572 6.88 -28.76 -14.68
C GLY A 572 5.34 -28.90 -14.57
N LYS A 573 4.79 -28.70 -13.36
CA LYS A 573 3.36 -28.84 -13.06
C LYS A 573 2.75 -27.48 -12.71
N ASN A 574 1.44 -27.36 -12.95
CA ASN A 574 0.71 -26.16 -12.54
C ASN A 574 0.71 -26.00 -11.02
N ARG A 575 0.98 -24.77 -10.56
CA ARG A 575 0.79 -24.29 -9.19
C ARG A 575 0.26 -22.87 -9.18
N LYS A 576 -0.10 -22.36 -8.02
CA LYS A 576 -0.36 -20.94 -7.81
C LYS A 576 0.95 -20.16 -7.75
N ILE A 577 0.91 -18.86 -8.07
CA ILE A 577 2.02 -17.94 -7.82
C ILE A 577 2.29 -17.91 -6.32
N SER A 578 3.56 -17.83 -5.93
CA SER A 578 3.98 -17.84 -4.53
C SER A 578 3.58 -16.56 -3.80
N GLY A 579 3.04 -16.71 -2.59
CA GLY A 579 2.78 -15.57 -1.69
C GLY A 579 1.64 -14.63 -2.11
N GLU A 580 0.98 -14.87 -3.25
CA GLU A 580 -0.08 -14.03 -3.78
C GLU A 580 -1.33 -14.04 -2.90
N PHE A 581 -2.08 -12.92 -2.91
CA PHE A 581 -3.40 -12.85 -2.30
C PHE A 581 -4.29 -13.97 -2.85
N TYR A 582 -4.98 -14.69 -1.95
CA TYR A 582 -5.83 -15.81 -2.32
C TYR A 582 -7.29 -15.56 -1.99
N LYS A 583 -7.59 -15.22 -0.75
CA LYS A 583 -8.95 -14.91 -0.32
C LYS A 583 -8.96 -14.04 0.92
N SER A 584 -10.01 -13.24 1.04
CA SER A 584 -10.32 -12.50 2.24
C SER A 584 -11.82 -12.45 2.48
N TYR A 585 -12.21 -12.23 3.73
CA TYR A 585 -13.53 -11.75 4.07
C TYR A 585 -13.45 -10.78 5.25
N ASN A 586 -14.29 -9.78 5.18
CA ASN A 586 -14.55 -8.85 6.28
C ASN A 586 -16.06 -8.77 6.52
N LEU A 587 -16.46 -8.76 7.77
CA LEU A 587 -17.82 -8.43 8.18
C LEU A 587 -17.73 -7.44 9.32
N GLY A 588 -18.20 -6.22 9.08
CA GLY A 588 -18.35 -5.15 10.07
C GLY A 588 -19.82 -4.95 10.44
N LEU A 589 -20.11 -4.83 11.72
CA LEU A 589 -21.42 -4.52 12.24
C LEU A 589 -21.32 -3.30 13.14
N ARG A 590 -22.25 -2.36 12.98
CA ARG A 590 -22.39 -1.18 13.83
C ARG A 590 -23.84 -0.96 14.19
N GLN A 591 -24.11 -0.57 15.44
CA GLN A 591 -25.40 -0.14 15.93
C GLN A 591 -25.26 1.20 16.63
N ASP A 592 -25.88 2.22 16.09
CA ASP A 592 -26.09 3.52 16.73
C ASP A 592 -27.45 3.52 17.43
N PHE A 593 -27.48 3.88 18.71
CA PHE A 593 -28.72 3.91 19.50
C PHE A 593 -29.41 5.26 19.36
N GLU A 594 -30.57 5.27 18.71
CA GLU A 594 -31.35 6.49 18.46
C GLU A 594 -31.62 7.27 19.75
N GLY A 595 -31.46 8.59 19.71
CA GLY A 595 -31.64 9.48 20.85
C GLY A 595 -30.59 9.40 21.94
N THR A 596 -29.48 8.68 21.69
CA THR A 596 -28.35 8.60 22.60
C THR A 596 -27.02 8.91 21.86
N SER A 597 -25.96 9.16 22.63
CA SER A 597 -24.61 9.29 22.07
C SER A 597 -23.87 7.94 21.95
N TRP A 598 -24.50 6.82 22.23
CA TRP A 598 -23.85 5.52 22.27
C TRP A 598 -23.91 4.78 20.93
N ALA A 599 -22.84 4.08 20.61
CA ALA A 599 -22.77 3.10 19.53
C ALA A 599 -21.95 1.88 19.97
N LEU A 600 -22.28 0.74 19.37
CA LEU A 600 -21.53 -0.51 19.49
C LEU A 600 -21.07 -0.95 18.11
N GLY A 601 -19.97 -1.68 18.04
CA GLY A 601 -19.57 -2.34 16.81
C GLY A 601 -18.74 -3.58 17.06
N ALA A 602 -18.77 -4.46 16.06
CA ALA A 602 -17.96 -5.67 16.01
C ALA A 602 -17.50 -5.90 14.57
N SER A 603 -16.33 -6.47 14.39
CA SER A 603 -15.89 -6.94 13.08
C SER A 603 -15.17 -8.28 13.18
N ILE A 604 -15.13 -8.99 12.07
CA ILE A 604 -14.24 -10.12 11.83
C ILE A 604 -13.52 -9.90 10.51
N ASP A 605 -12.20 -10.04 10.55
CA ASP A 605 -11.30 -9.83 9.43
C ASP A 605 -10.47 -11.09 9.19
N TYR A 606 -10.44 -11.59 7.97
CA TYR A 606 -9.64 -12.74 7.56
C TYR A 606 -9.02 -12.52 6.21
N ASP A 607 -7.74 -12.85 6.11
CA ASP A 607 -6.97 -12.88 4.87
C ASP A 607 -6.12 -14.14 4.77
N GLU A 608 -5.88 -14.62 3.56
CA GLU A 608 -5.03 -15.77 3.26
C GLU A 608 -4.30 -15.56 1.94
N THR A 609 -3.00 -15.89 1.92
CA THR A 609 -2.19 -15.92 0.71
C THR A 609 -2.06 -17.36 0.18
N THR A 610 -1.58 -17.51 -1.03
CA THR A 610 -1.17 -18.80 -1.59
C THR A 610 0.04 -19.35 -0.84
N ARG A 611 0.42 -20.60 -1.12
CA ARG A 611 1.65 -21.17 -0.59
C ARG A 611 2.85 -20.43 -1.17
N ASP A 612 3.84 -20.18 -0.33
CA ASP A 612 5.18 -19.77 -0.77
C ASP A 612 5.95 -21.02 -1.19
N VAL A 613 6.47 -21.03 -2.40
CA VAL A 613 7.11 -22.19 -3.03
C VAL A 613 8.52 -21.81 -3.44
N ARG A 614 9.49 -22.37 -2.73
CA ARG A 614 10.94 -22.23 -2.98
C ARG A 614 11.49 -23.50 -3.63
N ILE A 615 12.77 -23.49 -3.99
CA ILE A 615 13.40 -24.66 -4.60
C ILE A 615 13.43 -25.88 -3.67
N ASP A 616 13.58 -25.66 -2.37
CA ASP A 616 13.74 -26.66 -1.32
C ASP A 616 12.67 -26.58 -0.22
N GLU A 617 11.72 -25.65 -0.34
CA GLU A 617 10.69 -25.42 0.69
C GLU A 617 9.32 -25.15 0.05
N VAL A 618 8.29 -25.62 0.75
CA VAL A 618 6.91 -25.19 0.53
C VAL A 618 6.33 -24.77 1.87
N SER A 619 5.90 -23.52 1.98
CA SER A 619 5.33 -23.01 3.21
C SER A 619 3.93 -22.42 3.02
N PHE A 620 3.21 -22.31 4.14
CA PHE A 620 1.84 -21.84 4.18
C PHE A 620 1.52 -21.18 5.51
N TYR A 621 0.80 -20.06 5.43
CA TYR A 621 0.45 -19.23 6.56
C TYR A 621 -1.05 -18.93 6.59
N ASN A 622 -1.70 -18.99 7.76
CA ASN A 622 -3.07 -18.50 7.93
C ASN A 622 -3.40 -18.03 9.36
N LYS A 623 -4.42 -17.19 9.49
CA LYS A 623 -4.91 -16.59 10.75
C LYS A 623 -6.34 -17.06 11.08
N SER A 624 -6.57 -18.35 11.11
CA SER A 624 -7.92 -18.91 11.31
C SER A 624 -8.41 -18.77 12.77
N PRO A 625 -9.67 -18.41 13.02
CA PRO A 625 -10.74 -18.17 12.04
C PRO A 625 -10.83 -16.71 11.55
N GLY A 626 -9.89 -15.87 11.84
CA GLY A 626 -9.87 -14.44 11.58
C GLY A 626 -9.73 -13.63 12.87
N ILE A 627 -9.54 -12.35 12.75
CA ILE A 627 -9.37 -11.42 13.88
C ILE A 627 -10.72 -10.81 14.22
N VAL A 628 -11.22 -11.04 15.42
CA VAL A 628 -12.49 -10.48 15.90
C VAL A 628 -12.23 -9.25 16.76
N ASN A 629 -12.87 -8.15 16.41
CA ASN A 629 -12.82 -6.88 17.15
C ASN A 629 -14.18 -6.52 17.71
N PHE A 630 -14.18 -5.81 18.83
CA PHE A 630 -15.39 -5.28 19.44
C PHE A 630 -15.10 -3.90 20.03
N TYR A 631 -16.03 -2.95 19.85
CA TYR A 631 -15.90 -1.64 20.46
C TYR A 631 -17.22 -1.10 21.02
N VAL A 632 -17.06 -0.22 21.99
CA VAL A 632 -18.13 0.65 22.54
C VAL A 632 -17.68 2.09 22.35
N GLU A 633 -18.56 2.92 21.85
CA GLU A 633 -18.31 4.33 21.56
C GLU A 633 -19.33 5.23 22.21
N ASN A 634 -18.87 6.32 22.81
CA ASN A 634 -19.71 7.47 23.13
C ASN A 634 -19.29 8.65 22.25
N LYS A 635 -20.20 9.12 21.42
CA LYS A 635 -19.97 10.13 20.38
C LYS A 635 -19.91 11.55 20.91
N ASP A 636 -20.36 11.81 22.15
CA ASP A 636 -20.37 13.14 22.78
C ASP A 636 -20.16 13.05 24.29
N VAL A 637 -18.90 13.08 24.70
CA VAL A 637 -18.51 13.30 26.09
C VAL A 637 -17.95 14.69 26.21
N LYS A 638 -18.80 15.70 26.37
CA LYS A 638 -18.42 17.12 26.40
C LYS A 638 -17.68 17.56 25.11
N GLY A 639 -18.23 17.20 23.97
CA GLY A 639 -17.66 17.52 22.67
C GLY A 639 -16.57 16.53 22.18
N LEU A 640 -16.22 15.49 22.94
CA LEU A 640 -15.26 14.46 22.55
C LEU A 640 -15.97 13.17 22.14
N THR A 641 -15.39 12.47 21.18
CA THR A 641 -15.70 11.07 20.89
C THR A 641 -14.75 10.18 21.67
N ILE A 642 -15.29 9.24 22.44
CA ILE A 642 -14.50 8.27 23.23
C ILE A 642 -14.91 6.86 22.79
N ARG A 643 -13.94 6.07 22.34
CA ARG A 643 -14.12 4.68 21.92
C ARG A 643 -13.19 3.75 22.70
N ALA A 644 -13.75 2.74 23.31
CA ALA A 644 -13.00 1.63 23.90
C ALA A 644 -13.10 0.41 22.97
N ASN A 645 -11.97 -0.10 22.51
CA ASN A 645 -11.87 -1.21 21.59
C ASN A 645 -11.07 -2.38 22.16
N VAL A 646 -11.53 -3.60 21.87
CA VAL A 646 -10.78 -4.84 22.09
C VAL A 646 -10.45 -5.45 20.74
N TRP A 647 -9.18 -5.55 20.43
CA TRP A 647 -8.67 -6.21 19.23
C TRP A 647 -8.39 -7.68 19.52
N ASN A 648 -8.75 -8.55 18.59
CA ASN A 648 -8.58 -10.01 18.65
C ASN A 648 -9.23 -10.66 19.88
N LEU A 649 -10.51 -10.35 20.11
CA LEU A 649 -11.30 -10.80 21.26
C LEU A 649 -11.30 -12.34 21.45
N ILE A 650 -11.17 -13.11 20.38
CA ILE A 650 -11.20 -14.58 20.40
C ILE A 650 -9.83 -15.24 20.42
N GLU A 651 -8.76 -14.46 20.55
CA GLU A 651 -7.37 -14.96 20.56
C GLU A 651 -7.05 -15.89 19.38
N SER A 652 -7.32 -15.41 18.17
CA SER A 652 -7.05 -16.15 16.94
C SER A 652 -5.61 -16.61 16.85
N LYS A 653 -5.40 -17.75 16.20
CA LYS A 653 -4.09 -18.35 16.07
C LYS A 653 -3.47 -18.05 14.73
N ASN A 654 -2.20 -17.68 14.79
CA ASN A 654 -1.29 -17.72 13.68
C ASN A 654 -0.81 -19.17 13.49
N ARG A 655 -1.08 -19.73 12.30
CA ARG A 655 -0.65 -21.06 11.93
C ARG A 655 0.29 -20.99 10.74
N TYR A 656 1.48 -21.48 10.92
CA TYR A 656 2.48 -21.63 9.89
C TYR A 656 2.86 -23.09 9.73
N ARG A 657 3.01 -23.54 8.49
CA ARG A 657 3.50 -24.87 8.14
C ARG A 657 4.54 -24.75 7.05
N ARG A 658 5.65 -25.44 7.18
CA ARG A 658 6.61 -25.61 6.10
C ARG A 658 7.07 -27.04 5.98
N THR A 659 7.43 -27.42 4.76
CA THR A 659 8.08 -28.68 4.43
C THR A 659 9.38 -28.36 3.72
N ILE A 660 10.48 -28.88 4.24
CA ILE A 660 11.82 -28.73 3.69
C ILE A 660 12.18 -30.02 2.96
N TYR A 661 12.69 -29.88 1.76
CA TYR A 661 13.06 -30.98 0.86
C TYR A 661 14.57 -30.99 0.64
N ALA A 662 15.15 -32.19 0.56
CA ALA A 662 16.47 -32.35 -0.05
C ALA A 662 16.37 -32.22 -1.57
N ASP A 663 15.23 -32.63 -2.15
CA ASP A 663 14.92 -32.52 -3.57
C ASP A 663 13.39 -32.57 -3.76
N ARG A 664 12.80 -31.48 -4.26
CA ARG A 664 11.36 -31.42 -4.57
C ARG A 664 10.95 -32.29 -5.75
N LEU A 665 11.86 -32.52 -6.72
CA LEU A 665 11.57 -33.33 -7.91
C LEU A 665 11.28 -34.80 -7.52
N THR A 666 12.01 -35.32 -6.56
CA THR A 666 11.87 -36.70 -6.05
C THR A 666 10.97 -36.80 -4.81
N ASP A 667 10.40 -35.67 -4.35
CA ASP A 667 9.61 -35.55 -3.12
C ASP A 667 10.38 -36.05 -1.86
N HIS A 668 11.71 -35.86 -1.87
CA HIS A 668 12.56 -36.26 -0.75
C HIS A 668 12.48 -35.21 0.37
N VAL A 669 11.53 -35.42 1.30
CA VAL A 669 11.34 -34.56 2.47
C VAL A 669 12.48 -34.79 3.49
N LEU A 670 13.09 -33.69 3.96
CA LEU A 670 14.00 -33.71 5.09
C LEU A 670 13.24 -33.61 6.42
N PHE A 671 12.40 -32.60 6.54
CA PHE A 671 11.55 -32.41 7.72
C PHE A 671 10.33 -31.52 7.39
N SER A 672 9.35 -31.56 8.26
CA SER A 672 8.23 -30.64 8.27
C SER A 672 8.12 -29.91 9.62
N GLU A 673 7.68 -28.66 9.57
CA GLU A 673 7.51 -27.82 10.74
C GLU A 673 6.09 -27.29 10.79
N THR A 674 5.50 -27.26 11.97
CA THR A 674 4.18 -26.69 12.22
C THR A 674 4.25 -25.78 13.43
N ARG A 675 3.94 -24.49 13.23
CA ARG A 675 3.81 -23.48 14.29
C ARG A 675 2.34 -23.18 14.54
N SER A 676 1.96 -23.03 15.79
CA SER A 676 0.61 -22.63 16.19
C SER A 676 0.71 -21.65 17.35
N ARG A 677 0.75 -20.36 17.02
CA ARG A 677 0.93 -19.28 18.00
C ARG A 677 -0.39 -18.52 18.16
N ARG A 678 -0.75 -18.15 19.37
CA ARG A 678 -1.91 -17.31 19.68
C ARG A 678 -1.49 -15.87 19.62
N TYR A 679 -2.25 -15.05 18.88
CA TYR A 679 -2.22 -13.59 19.04
C TYR A 679 -2.97 -13.25 20.33
N GLY A 680 -2.31 -12.60 21.26
CA GLY A 680 -3.00 -12.05 22.42
C GLY A 680 -3.97 -10.92 21.99
N TYR A 681 -4.90 -10.60 22.87
CA TYR A 681 -5.79 -9.45 22.66
C TYR A 681 -5.14 -8.13 23.11
N SER A 682 -5.66 -7.00 22.59
CA SER A 682 -5.24 -5.67 23.06
C SER A 682 -6.45 -4.75 23.26
N TYR A 683 -6.31 -3.85 24.24
CA TYR A 683 -7.26 -2.80 24.52
C TYR A 683 -6.72 -1.47 23.99
N THR A 684 -7.58 -0.70 23.34
CA THR A 684 -7.27 0.66 22.89
C THR A 684 -8.38 1.59 23.39
N LEU A 685 -8.00 2.71 23.99
CA LEU A 685 -8.93 3.79 24.32
C LEU A 685 -8.64 4.95 23.36
N THR A 686 -9.56 5.27 22.47
CA THR A 686 -9.42 6.37 21.54
C THR A 686 -10.22 7.56 22.04
N ILE A 687 -9.59 8.73 22.06
CA ILE A 687 -10.19 10.04 22.42
C ILE A 687 -9.95 10.96 21.24
N GLU A 688 -11.01 11.50 20.66
CA GLU A 688 -10.96 12.36 19.49
C GLU A 688 -11.76 13.63 19.71
N GLY A 689 -11.25 14.74 19.18
CA GLY A 689 -11.93 16.03 19.24
C GLY A 689 -11.47 16.98 18.15
N GLY A 690 -12.21 18.08 18.00
CA GLY A 690 -11.89 19.17 17.08
C GLY A 690 -12.13 20.53 17.72
N PHE A 691 -11.60 21.60 17.13
CA PHE A 691 -11.79 22.99 17.54
C PHE A 691 -11.81 23.94 16.35
#